data_9253f33c6b37a074209d3f983b87d82b
#
_entry.id   9253f33c6b37a074209d3f983b87d82b
#
_cell.length_a   1.000
_cell.length_b   1.000
_cell.length_c   1.000
_cell.angle_alpha   90.00
_cell.angle_beta   90.00
_cell.angle_gamma   90.00
#
_symmetry.space_group_name_H-M   'P 1'
#
loop_
_entity.id
_entity.type
_entity.pdbx_description
1 polymer ?
#
loop_
_entity_poly.entity_id
_entity_poly.type
_entity_poly.pdbx_seq_one_letter_code
_entity_poly.pdbx_strand_id
1 'polypeptide(L)'
;MKALLTIISLILLIGGIYYAISQDKLKNAQQNQPEETVVTTESETEADSDANNQLDLQAPVAKKIPHEMTIHGNTRIDDYYWMRDDKREDPEILSHLEAENDYKEAMLAHTKGLQENLYQEMVARLEKDNSDVPYKKGNYWYYRRFEADKEYPIYARKKDTLEATEEVLLDVNQLAKDKGYYNATGLAISPSEQLLAYGDDEMGRRIYTIRVKNLADGSMLQDTIEGTQGNPVWANDNKTLFYIKKDPQTLLGYQVYRHALGTEQSEDVLVYEEKDSTYYTGLGKSMDEAYIVIAHSSTTTKGMSFIDANNPKSNFELFYPLENNHEYSFVNSGEDIFVRTNKDAQNFRLMKTNMQDRLDFSKWEEVIAHDEDTLLNQVVAFTDKLAIDERHKGLDRLRILDLKTNEFKSISFNDPAYSANINVNRDPNSATLRYSYSSLTTPNSIYDYDFATGKSELKKQDKVLGGFDAGNYQSERISIKARDGKMVPVSLVYRKDKFNKDGSNPLYQYGYGSYGATITPRFVPNWVSLLDRGFVVAIAHIRGSQILGRAWYEDGKMFNKINTFTDFIDVTDGLVEQQYGAKDKVFIAGGSAGGLLMGAVINMAPEKYRGVAAHVPFVDVVTTMLDESIPLTTNEYDEWGNPNNKDSYDYMLSYSPYDQVSKQNYPNLLVTTGLHDSQVQYFEPMKWVAKLREYKTDDNKLLFHTNMEAGHGGASGRFRRLKQTALEYAFFMDLIGLND
;
A
#
# COMPACT_ATOMS: atom_id res chain seq x y z
N MET A 1 -23.36 -45.56 -16.12
CA MET A 1 -23.46 -45.08 -17.51
C MET A 1 -24.81 -44.38 -17.84
N LYS A 2 -25.99 -44.76 -17.31
CA LYS A 2 -27.25 -44.03 -17.56
C LYS A 2 -27.36 -42.69 -16.79
N ALA A 3 -26.80 -42.54 -15.60
CA ALA A 3 -26.83 -41.30 -14.81
C ALA A 3 -25.91 -40.20 -15.37
N LEU A 4 -24.82 -40.56 -16.05
CA LEU A 4 -23.86 -39.60 -16.64
C LEU A 4 -24.42 -38.95 -17.92
N LEU A 5 -25.24 -39.71 -18.68
CA LEU A 5 -25.89 -39.20 -19.90
C LEU A 5 -27.03 -38.21 -19.60
N THR A 6 -27.70 -38.34 -18.46
CA THR A 6 -28.76 -37.40 -18.05
C THR A 6 -28.22 -36.06 -17.59
N ILE A 7 -27.05 -36.01 -16.95
CA ILE A 7 -26.42 -34.78 -16.51
C ILE A 7 -25.85 -33.99 -17.71
N ILE A 8 -25.26 -34.67 -18.69
CA ILE A 8 -24.76 -34.04 -19.91
C ILE A 8 -25.90 -33.45 -20.76
N SER A 9 -27.06 -34.11 -20.80
CA SER A 9 -28.25 -33.59 -21.51
C SER A 9 -28.86 -32.36 -20.82
N LEU A 10 -28.77 -32.25 -19.50
CA LEU A 10 -29.29 -31.09 -18.74
C LEU A 10 -28.36 -29.87 -18.90
N ILE A 11 -27.04 -30.04 -18.94
CA ILE A 11 -26.06 -28.97 -19.15
C ILE A 11 -26.17 -28.40 -20.57
N LEU A 12 -26.40 -29.24 -21.58
CA LEU A 12 -26.61 -28.79 -22.96
C LEU A 12 -27.93 -28.04 -23.15
N LEU A 13 -28.97 -28.35 -22.36
CA LEU A 13 -30.26 -27.66 -22.41
C LEU A 13 -30.19 -26.28 -21.75
N ILE A 14 -29.48 -26.13 -20.65
CA ILE A 14 -29.26 -24.85 -19.94
C ILE A 14 -28.34 -23.94 -20.76
N GLY A 15 -27.27 -24.44 -21.36
CA GLY A 15 -26.41 -23.70 -22.28
C GLY A 15 -27.14 -23.20 -23.54
N GLY A 16 -28.08 -24.00 -24.09
CA GLY A 16 -28.92 -23.62 -25.23
C GLY A 16 -29.89 -22.49 -24.91
N ILE A 17 -30.47 -22.48 -23.73
CA ILE A 17 -31.40 -21.42 -23.27
C ILE A 17 -30.65 -20.11 -23.01
N TYR A 18 -29.44 -20.14 -22.45
CA TYR A 18 -28.62 -18.94 -22.23
C TYR A 18 -28.15 -18.31 -23.55
N TYR A 19 -27.81 -19.14 -24.55
CA TYR A 19 -27.44 -18.67 -25.88
C TYR A 19 -28.62 -18.05 -26.64
N ALA A 20 -29.82 -18.60 -26.50
CA ALA A 20 -31.03 -18.05 -27.12
C ALA A 20 -31.46 -16.70 -26.51
N ILE A 21 -31.33 -16.54 -25.19
CA ILE A 21 -31.65 -15.28 -24.48
C ILE A 21 -30.62 -14.18 -24.84
N SER A 22 -29.34 -14.52 -25.03
CA SER A 22 -28.33 -13.56 -25.44
C SER A 22 -28.52 -13.08 -26.90
N GLN A 23 -28.97 -13.92 -27.81
CA GLN A 23 -29.25 -13.57 -29.19
C GLN A 23 -30.54 -12.72 -29.37
N ASP A 24 -31.56 -12.93 -28.50
CA ASP A 24 -32.75 -12.07 -28.50
C ASP A 24 -32.47 -10.65 -27.98
N LYS A 25 -31.58 -10.47 -27.00
CA LYS A 25 -31.15 -9.15 -26.53
C LYS A 25 -30.33 -8.41 -27.59
N LEU A 26 -29.52 -9.10 -28.39
CA LEU A 26 -28.77 -8.49 -29.51
C LEU A 26 -29.66 -8.10 -30.68
N LYS A 27 -30.74 -8.85 -30.98
CA LYS A 27 -31.68 -8.50 -32.04
C LYS A 27 -32.58 -7.32 -31.69
N ASN A 28 -32.97 -7.15 -30.44
CA ASN A 28 -33.77 -6.02 -29.97
C ASN A 28 -32.97 -4.70 -29.89
N ALA A 29 -31.64 -4.78 -29.78
CA ALA A 29 -30.76 -3.60 -29.81
C ALA A 29 -30.51 -3.06 -31.24
N GLN A 30 -30.75 -3.86 -32.28
CA GLN A 30 -30.55 -3.43 -33.69
C GLN A 30 -31.83 -2.90 -34.39
N GLN A 31 -32.99 -2.96 -33.71
CA GLN A 31 -34.29 -2.54 -34.33
C GLN A 31 -34.79 -1.14 -33.91
N ASN A 32 -34.06 -0.41 -33.07
CA ASN A 32 -34.43 0.93 -32.62
C ASN A 32 -33.38 1.97 -33.04
N GLN A 33 -33.19 2.18 -34.32
CA GLN A 33 -32.64 3.44 -34.84
C GLN A 33 -33.77 4.19 -35.57
N PRO A 34 -34.06 5.46 -35.24
CA PRO A 34 -35.04 6.26 -36.01
C PRO A 34 -34.39 6.82 -37.25
N GLU A 35 -35.18 6.75 -38.37
CA GLU A 35 -34.88 7.40 -39.65
C GLU A 35 -34.80 8.94 -39.48
N GLU A 36 -33.77 9.54 -40.08
CA GLU A 36 -33.66 10.98 -40.23
C GLU A 36 -34.71 11.49 -41.20
N THR A 37 -35.63 12.33 -40.71
CA THR A 37 -36.47 13.16 -41.58
C THR A 37 -36.01 14.61 -41.48
N VAL A 38 -35.48 15.11 -42.56
CA VAL A 38 -35.15 16.52 -42.76
C VAL A 38 -36.43 17.34 -42.85
N VAL A 39 -36.65 18.30 -41.97
CA VAL A 39 -37.62 19.38 -42.16
C VAL A 39 -36.95 20.70 -41.79
N THR A 40 -37.05 21.60 -42.75
CA THR A 40 -36.50 22.96 -42.76
C THR A 40 -37.32 23.91 -41.88
N THR A 41 -36.60 24.71 -41.16
CA THR A 41 -36.83 26.11 -40.63
C THR A 41 -38.24 26.66 -40.50
N GLU A 42 -38.55 27.12 -39.30
CA GLU A 42 -38.96 28.53 -39.05
C GLU A 42 -38.66 28.89 -37.59
N SER A 43 -38.15 30.09 -37.41
CA SER A 43 -37.71 30.70 -36.15
C SER A 43 -38.89 31.22 -35.37
N GLU A 44 -39.06 30.78 -34.14
CA GLU A 44 -39.69 31.58 -33.09
C GLU A 44 -38.93 31.51 -31.79
N THR A 45 -38.58 32.66 -31.30
CA THR A 45 -37.97 32.92 -30.01
C THR A 45 -38.94 32.57 -28.89
N GLU A 46 -38.57 31.56 -28.07
CA GLU A 46 -39.10 31.46 -26.72
C GLU A 46 -37.97 31.44 -25.73
N ALA A 47 -38.10 32.32 -24.76
CA ALA A 47 -37.18 32.56 -23.67
C ALA A 47 -37.34 31.48 -22.57
N ASP A 48 -36.21 31.14 -22.04
CA ASP A 48 -35.94 30.80 -20.65
C ASP A 48 -36.96 29.91 -19.91
N SER A 49 -36.69 28.61 -19.87
CA SER A 49 -37.14 27.77 -18.77
C SER A 49 -36.22 26.57 -18.56
N ASP A 50 -34.92 26.80 -18.43
CA ASP A 50 -33.98 25.82 -17.79
C ASP A 50 -34.04 26.07 -16.27
N ALA A 51 -35.21 25.85 -15.68
CA ALA A 51 -35.38 25.77 -14.26
C ALA A 51 -35.39 24.32 -13.83
N ASN A 52 -34.29 23.88 -13.24
CA ASN A 52 -34.23 22.85 -12.19
C ASN A 52 -35.02 21.53 -12.48
N ASN A 53 -34.50 20.69 -13.35
CA ASN A 53 -34.74 19.26 -13.23
C ASN A 53 -33.62 18.65 -12.33
N GLN A 54 -33.49 19.14 -11.08
CA GLN A 54 -32.85 18.41 -10.02
C GLN A 54 -33.75 17.21 -9.77
N LEU A 55 -33.41 16.05 -10.37
CA LEU A 55 -33.89 14.77 -9.89
C LEU A 55 -33.68 14.79 -8.38
N ASP A 56 -34.73 14.56 -7.62
CA ASP A 56 -34.70 14.42 -6.17
C ASP A 56 -33.92 13.13 -5.84
N LEU A 57 -32.60 13.20 -6.00
CA LEU A 57 -31.69 12.07 -5.90
C LEU A 57 -31.49 11.79 -4.41
N GLN A 58 -32.29 10.87 -3.89
CA GLN A 58 -32.20 10.47 -2.50
C GLN A 58 -31.01 9.53 -2.31
N ALA A 59 -30.18 9.84 -1.31
CA ALA A 59 -29.11 8.96 -0.89
C ALA A 59 -29.65 7.60 -0.42
N PRO A 60 -28.96 6.49 -0.68
CA PRO A 60 -29.37 5.17 -0.19
C PRO A 60 -29.53 5.17 1.34
N VAL A 61 -30.60 4.61 1.84
CA VAL A 61 -30.86 4.49 3.28
C VAL A 61 -30.73 3.04 3.70
N ALA A 62 -29.79 2.77 4.58
CA ALA A 62 -29.60 1.45 5.15
C ALA A 62 -30.64 1.15 6.22
N LYS A 63 -31.18 -0.08 6.22
CA LYS A 63 -32.06 -0.53 7.31
C LYS A 63 -31.29 -0.62 8.62
N LYS A 64 -32.02 -0.45 9.73
CA LYS A 64 -31.45 -0.60 11.07
C LYS A 64 -31.89 -1.93 11.67
N ILE A 65 -30.92 -2.71 12.13
CA ILE A 65 -31.11 -3.95 12.87
C ILE A 65 -30.22 -3.86 14.11
N PRO A 66 -30.76 -3.45 15.26
CA PRO A 66 -29.96 -3.26 16.47
C PRO A 66 -29.23 -4.56 16.87
N HIS A 67 -27.92 -4.45 17.02
CA HIS A 67 -27.06 -5.51 17.54
C HIS A 67 -26.37 -5.03 18.82
N GLU A 68 -26.69 -5.67 19.94
CA GLU A 68 -26.16 -5.30 21.25
C GLU A 68 -24.84 -6.04 21.52
N MET A 69 -23.80 -5.29 21.87
CA MET A 69 -22.48 -5.79 22.24
C MET A 69 -22.14 -5.28 23.62
N THR A 70 -22.06 -6.17 24.62
CA THR A 70 -21.75 -5.80 26.00
C THR A 70 -20.39 -6.35 26.42
N ILE A 71 -19.48 -5.46 26.82
CA ILE A 71 -18.18 -5.82 27.40
C ILE A 71 -17.80 -4.79 28.48
N HIS A 72 -17.13 -5.21 29.55
CA HIS A 72 -16.68 -4.34 30.66
C HIS A 72 -17.79 -3.53 31.34
N GLY A 73 -19.06 -3.99 31.26
CA GLY A 73 -20.22 -3.26 31.76
C GLY A 73 -20.70 -2.11 30.85
N ASN A 74 -20.11 -1.95 29.67
CA ASN A 74 -20.55 -1.02 28.64
C ASN A 74 -21.31 -1.78 27.54
N THR A 75 -22.49 -1.29 27.15
CA THR A 75 -23.29 -1.84 26.05
C THR A 75 -23.27 -0.88 24.89
N ARG A 76 -22.72 -1.30 23.75
CA ARG A 76 -22.80 -0.59 22.47
C ARG A 76 -23.93 -1.18 21.62
N ILE A 77 -24.64 -0.36 20.88
CA ILE A 77 -25.66 -0.80 19.92
C ILE A 77 -25.13 -0.42 18.52
N ASP A 78 -25.02 -1.43 17.65
CA ASP A 78 -24.65 -1.27 16.26
C ASP A 78 -25.84 -1.62 15.36
N ASP A 79 -26.51 -0.59 14.85
CA ASP A 79 -27.68 -0.76 13.96
C ASP A 79 -27.32 -1.32 12.58
N TYR A 80 -26.01 -1.32 12.23
CA TYR A 80 -25.50 -1.67 10.90
C TYR A 80 -24.57 -2.90 10.92
N TYR A 81 -24.48 -3.63 12.05
CA TYR A 81 -23.66 -4.85 12.17
C TYR A 81 -24.02 -5.92 11.12
N TRP A 82 -25.27 -5.97 10.68
CA TRP A 82 -25.79 -6.88 9.65
C TRP A 82 -25.11 -6.72 8.27
N MET A 83 -24.42 -5.62 8.02
CA MET A 83 -23.69 -5.36 6.76
C MET A 83 -22.44 -6.23 6.58
N ARG A 84 -22.07 -7.03 7.58
CA ARG A 84 -20.96 -7.97 7.50
C ARG A 84 -21.40 -9.26 6.82
N ASP A 85 -20.78 -9.55 5.68
CA ASP A 85 -20.82 -10.85 5.04
C ASP A 85 -19.41 -11.26 4.61
N ASP A 86 -18.79 -12.18 5.35
CA ASP A 86 -17.43 -12.64 5.10
C ASP A 86 -17.29 -13.39 3.76
N LYS A 87 -18.40 -13.91 3.21
CA LYS A 87 -18.45 -14.56 1.89
C LYS A 87 -18.61 -13.56 0.74
N ARG A 88 -19.18 -12.38 1.00
CA ARG A 88 -19.46 -11.34 -0.01
C ARG A 88 -20.46 -11.79 -1.07
N GLU A 89 -21.46 -12.54 -0.66
CA GLU A 89 -22.48 -13.17 -1.53
C GLU A 89 -23.89 -12.71 -1.20
N ASP A 90 -24.11 -12.01 -0.06
CA ASP A 90 -25.42 -11.54 0.36
C ASP A 90 -25.96 -10.51 -0.65
N PRO A 91 -27.09 -10.82 -1.34
CA PRO A 91 -27.60 -9.97 -2.41
C PRO A 91 -28.12 -8.62 -1.90
N GLU A 92 -28.55 -8.50 -0.65
CA GLU A 92 -29.01 -7.25 -0.07
C GLU A 92 -27.82 -6.30 0.16
N ILE A 93 -26.72 -6.84 0.68
CA ILE A 93 -25.49 -6.08 0.88
C ILE A 93 -24.91 -5.63 -0.47
N LEU A 94 -24.79 -6.55 -1.43
CA LEU A 94 -24.27 -6.21 -2.76
C LEU A 94 -25.15 -5.16 -3.45
N SER A 95 -26.46 -5.28 -3.38
CA SER A 95 -27.38 -4.29 -3.94
C SER A 95 -27.26 -2.92 -3.28
N HIS A 96 -27.00 -2.86 -1.96
CA HIS A 96 -26.76 -1.58 -1.28
C HIS A 96 -25.45 -0.94 -1.72
N LEU A 97 -24.37 -1.72 -1.88
CA LEU A 97 -23.10 -1.22 -2.41
C LEU A 97 -23.22 -0.67 -3.83
N GLU A 98 -23.99 -1.34 -4.69
CA GLU A 98 -24.31 -0.88 -6.05
C GLU A 98 -25.13 0.41 -6.02
N ALA A 99 -26.14 0.50 -5.16
CA ALA A 99 -26.95 1.71 -5.02
C ALA A 99 -26.10 2.92 -4.54
N GLU A 100 -25.14 2.71 -3.65
CA GLU A 100 -24.19 3.76 -3.23
C GLU A 100 -23.28 4.18 -4.41
N ASN A 101 -22.81 3.24 -5.21
CA ASN A 101 -22.04 3.53 -6.42
C ASN A 101 -22.88 4.37 -7.41
N ASP A 102 -24.13 4.00 -7.65
CA ASP A 102 -25.04 4.73 -8.54
C ASP A 102 -25.35 6.13 -8.02
N TYR A 103 -25.60 6.26 -6.72
CA TYR A 103 -25.77 7.57 -6.09
C TYR A 103 -24.55 8.47 -6.26
N LYS A 104 -23.35 7.96 -5.99
CA LYS A 104 -22.10 8.70 -6.21
C LYS A 104 -21.94 9.10 -7.68
N GLU A 105 -22.22 8.19 -8.64
CA GLU A 105 -22.14 8.48 -10.07
C GLU A 105 -23.09 9.59 -10.49
N ALA A 106 -24.30 9.58 -9.97
CA ALA A 106 -25.30 10.60 -10.26
C ALA A 106 -24.93 11.96 -9.64
N MET A 107 -24.48 11.98 -8.37
CA MET A 107 -24.05 13.19 -7.67
C MET A 107 -22.83 13.86 -8.28
N LEU A 108 -21.95 13.12 -8.93
CA LEU A 108 -20.75 13.59 -9.60
C LEU A 108 -20.85 13.57 -11.13
N ALA A 109 -22.05 13.38 -11.70
CA ALA A 109 -22.23 13.29 -13.16
C ALA A 109 -21.70 14.52 -13.90
N HIS A 110 -21.88 15.69 -13.34
CA HIS A 110 -21.40 16.98 -13.88
C HIS A 110 -19.87 17.09 -13.91
N THR A 111 -19.15 16.30 -13.12
CA THR A 111 -17.67 16.29 -13.06
C THR A 111 -17.04 15.26 -14.00
N LYS A 112 -17.81 14.47 -14.76
CA LYS A 112 -17.27 13.41 -15.62
C LYS A 112 -16.25 13.91 -16.64
N GLY A 113 -16.49 15.09 -17.21
CA GLY A 113 -15.53 15.73 -18.11
C GLY A 113 -14.20 16.04 -17.41
N LEU A 114 -14.26 16.63 -16.22
CA LEU A 114 -13.09 16.91 -15.42
C LEU A 114 -12.35 15.63 -14.97
N GLN A 115 -13.10 14.59 -14.55
CA GLN A 115 -12.50 13.29 -14.21
C GLN A 115 -11.73 12.69 -15.39
N GLU A 116 -12.31 12.73 -16.58
CA GLU A 116 -11.64 12.22 -17.80
C GLU A 116 -10.42 13.07 -18.17
N ASN A 117 -10.52 14.39 -18.11
CA ASN A 117 -9.39 15.29 -18.37
C ASN A 117 -8.23 15.01 -17.39
N LEU A 118 -8.49 14.92 -16.09
CA LEU A 118 -7.50 14.60 -15.07
C LEU A 118 -6.87 13.22 -15.32
N TYR A 119 -7.69 12.22 -15.67
CA TYR A 119 -7.19 10.89 -16.00
C TYR A 119 -6.25 10.94 -17.20
N GLN A 120 -6.64 11.63 -18.29
CA GLN A 120 -5.80 11.76 -19.48
C GLN A 120 -4.51 12.56 -19.20
N GLU A 121 -4.57 13.61 -18.37
CA GLU A 121 -3.35 14.32 -17.91
C GLU A 121 -2.39 13.39 -17.20
N MET A 122 -2.89 12.56 -16.26
CA MET A 122 -2.07 11.62 -15.50
C MET A 122 -1.47 10.54 -16.41
N VAL A 123 -2.27 10.00 -17.33
CA VAL A 123 -1.79 9.02 -18.34
C VAL A 123 -0.75 9.64 -19.27
N ALA A 124 -0.96 10.90 -19.68
CA ALA A 124 -0.03 11.60 -20.57
C ALA A 124 1.34 11.90 -19.93
N ARG A 125 1.41 11.98 -18.59
CA ARG A 125 2.68 12.17 -17.86
C ARG A 125 3.51 10.90 -17.77
N LEU A 126 2.94 9.73 -18.00
CA LEU A 126 3.66 8.46 -17.90
C LEU A 126 4.50 8.20 -19.18
N GLU A 127 5.74 7.79 -19.00
CA GLU A 127 6.51 7.14 -20.06
C GLU A 127 5.92 5.74 -20.28
N LYS A 128 5.11 5.58 -21.34
CA LYS A 128 4.31 4.38 -21.57
C LYS A 128 5.17 3.16 -21.89
N ASP A 129 6.21 3.33 -22.75
CA ASP A 129 7.24 2.34 -23.00
C ASP A 129 8.41 2.61 -22.04
N ASN A 130 8.49 1.83 -20.98
CA ASN A 130 9.42 2.07 -19.90
C ASN A 130 10.00 0.76 -19.38
N SER A 131 11.26 0.78 -18.95
CA SER A 131 11.88 -0.37 -18.27
C SER A 131 12.63 0.05 -17.01
N ASP A 132 12.73 -0.85 -16.04
CA ASP A 132 13.60 -0.66 -14.88
C ASP A 132 15.07 -0.67 -15.32
N VAL A 133 15.95 -0.14 -14.44
CA VAL A 133 17.39 -0.31 -14.61
C VAL A 133 17.72 -1.79 -14.33
N PRO A 134 18.29 -2.53 -15.29
CA PRO A 134 18.60 -3.93 -15.08
C PRO A 134 19.55 -4.16 -13.91
N TYR A 135 19.32 -5.21 -13.13
CA TYR A 135 20.22 -5.63 -12.06
C TYR A 135 20.81 -7.02 -12.38
N LYS A 136 22.05 -7.23 -11.98
CA LYS A 136 22.75 -8.50 -12.19
C LYS A 136 22.47 -9.47 -11.05
N LYS A 137 22.18 -10.74 -11.41
CA LYS A 137 22.16 -11.87 -10.50
C LYS A 137 22.63 -13.10 -11.28
N GLY A 138 23.69 -13.76 -10.81
CA GLY A 138 24.31 -14.88 -11.52
C GLY A 138 24.77 -14.49 -12.93
N ASN A 139 24.34 -15.26 -13.92
CA ASN A 139 24.73 -15.04 -15.32
C ASN A 139 23.80 -14.10 -16.09
N TYR A 140 22.77 -13.53 -15.42
CA TYR A 140 21.75 -12.76 -16.11
C TYR A 140 21.58 -11.36 -15.53
N TRP A 141 21.10 -10.46 -16.42
CA TRP A 141 20.57 -9.13 -16.11
C TRP A 141 19.05 -9.19 -16.11
N TYR A 142 18.43 -8.94 -14.98
CA TYR A 142 16.97 -8.99 -14.78
C TYR A 142 16.38 -7.60 -14.76
N TYR A 143 15.22 -7.44 -15.38
CA TYR A 143 14.48 -6.18 -15.39
C TYR A 143 12.99 -6.43 -15.65
N ARG A 144 12.23 -5.41 -15.38
CA ARG A 144 10.82 -5.31 -15.70
C ARG A 144 10.64 -4.20 -16.72
N ARG A 145 9.79 -4.42 -17.71
CA ARG A 145 9.42 -3.40 -18.71
C ARG A 145 7.92 -3.34 -18.91
N PHE A 146 7.46 -2.22 -19.45
CA PHE A 146 6.08 -2.01 -19.90
C PHE A 146 6.06 -1.70 -21.38
N GLU A 147 4.99 -2.15 -22.05
CA GLU A 147 4.63 -1.76 -23.41
C GLU A 147 3.55 -0.68 -23.39
N ALA A 148 3.52 0.20 -24.41
CA ALA A 148 2.78 1.46 -24.40
C ALA A 148 1.33 1.39 -23.91
N ASP A 149 0.56 0.45 -24.43
CA ASP A 149 -0.88 0.36 -24.14
C ASP A 149 -1.23 -0.80 -23.20
N LYS A 150 -0.24 -1.32 -22.48
CA LYS A 150 -0.40 -2.45 -21.58
C LYS A 150 -0.51 -2.00 -20.12
N GLU A 151 -1.40 -2.64 -19.39
CA GLU A 151 -1.65 -2.35 -17.95
C GLU A 151 -0.58 -2.95 -17.04
N TYR A 152 0.00 -4.09 -17.42
CA TYR A 152 0.84 -4.90 -16.56
C TYR A 152 2.27 -4.99 -17.08
N PRO A 153 3.25 -5.31 -16.20
CA PRO A 153 4.63 -5.47 -16.60
C PRO A 153 4.88 -6.77 -17.36
N ILE A 154 5.98 -6.75 -18.12
CA ILE A 154 6.66 -7.92 -18.63
C ILE A 154 7.97 -8.05 -17.87
N TYR A 155 8.20 -9.20 -17.23
CA TYR A 155 9.46 -9.53 -16.58
C TYR A 155 10.36 -10.25 -17.57
N ALA A 156 11.60 -9.79 -17.66
CA ALA A 156 12.55 -10.30 -18.64
C ALA A 156 13.98 -10.37 -18.07
N ARG A 157 14.84 -11.10 -18.78
CA ARG A 157 16.27 -11.16 -18.49
C ARG A 157 17.11 -11.21 -19.76
N LYS A 158 18.39 -10.91 -19.63
CA LYS A 158 19.40 -11.04 -20.69
C LYS A 158 20.63 -11.74 -20.15
N LYS A 159 21.17 -12.68 -20.91
CA LYS A 159 22.32 -13.48 -20.50
C LYS A 159 23.63 -12.72 -20.68
N ASP A 160 24.51 -12.80 -19.71
CA ASP A 160 25.87 -12.26 -19.67
C ASP A 160 26.00 -10.75 -19.92
N THR A 161 25.40 -10.21 -20.99
CA THR A 161 25.48 -8.80 -21.37
C THR A 161 24.10 -8.17 -21.63
N LEU A 162 24.02 -6.82 -21.55
CA LEU A 162 22.79 -6.10 -21.84
C LEU A 162 22.41 -6.07 -23.33
N GLU A 163 23.34 -6.40 -24.19
CA GLU A 163 23.16 -6.51 -25.66
C GLU A 163 22.59 -7.88 -26.08
N ALA A 164 22.61 -8.86 -25.16
CA ALA A 164 22.09 -10.20 -25.45
C ALA A 164 20.59 -10.17 -25.75
N THR A 165 20.11 -11.19 -26.44
CA THR A 165 18.69 -11.39 -26.74
C THR A 165 17.87 -11.43 -25.46
N GLU A 166 16.73 -10.74 -25.44
CA GLU A 166 15.79 -10.78 -24.32
C GLU A 166 15.12 -12.14 -24.21
N GLU A 167 15.10 -12.67 -22.99
CA GLU A 167 14.29 -13.81 -22.59
C GLU A 167 13.12 -13.34 -21.71
N VAL A 168 11.89 -13.51 -22.17
CA VAL A 168 10.69 -13.17 -21.39
C VAL A 168 10.44 -14.25 -20.34
N LEU A 169 10.50 -13.84 -19.08
CA LEU A 169 10.21 -14.70 -17.92
C LEU A 169 8.70 -14.83 -17.71
N LEU A 170 8.01 -13.70 -17.63
CA LEU A 170 6.58 -13.64 -17.34
C LEU A 170 5.96 -12.41 -18.02
N ASP A 171 4.98 -12.60 -18.89
CA ASP A 171 4.14 -11.54 -19.42
C ASP A 171 2.82 -11.51 -18.64
N VAL A 172 2.72 -10.58 -17.69
CA VAL A 172 1.54 -10.47 -16.82
C VAL A 172 0.31 -10.02 -17.61
N ASN A 173 0.46 -9.36 -18.76
CA ASN A 173 -0.68 -8.98 -19.59
C ASN A 173 -1.39 -10.19 -20.21
N GLN A 174 -0.64 -11.24 -20.55
CA GLN A 174 -1.24 -12.49 -21.03
C GLN A 174 -1.99 -13.22 -19.92
N LEU A 175 -1.45 -13.22 -18.70
CA LEU A 175 -2.04 -13.90 -17.53
C LEU A 175 -3.29 -13.16 -17.01
N ALA A 176 -3.28 -11.82 -17.10
CA ALA A 176 -4.38 -10.97 -16.67
C ALA A 176 -5.53 -10.84 -17.69
N LYS A 177 -5.39 -11.47 -18.88
CA LYS A 177 -6.40 -11.39 -19.93
C LYS A 177 -7.76 -11.90 -19.43
N ASP A 178 -8.80 -11.13 -19.71
CA ASP A 178 -10.20 -11.43 -19.34
C ASP A 178 -10.45 -11.53 -17.83
N LYS A 179 -9.56 -10.93 -17.00
CA LYS A 179 -9.69 -10.86 -15.53
C LYS A 179 -9.92 -9.43 -15.06
N GLY A 180 -10.84 -9.25 -14.11
CA GLY A 180 -11.10 -7.96 -13.46
C GLY A 180 -9.93 -7.49 -12.62
N TYR A 181 -9.33 -8.44 -11.90
CA TYR A 181 -8.13 -8.24 -11.08
C TYR A 181 -7.07 -9.30 -11.39
N TYR A 182 -5.81 -8.93 -11.37
CA TYR A 182 -4.69 -9.88 -11.42
C TYR A 182 -3.43 -9.27 -10.79
N ASN A 183 -2.74 -10.06 -9.99
CA ASN A 183 -1.46 -9.69 -9.42
C ASN A 183 -0.50 -10.89 -9.44
N ALA A 184 0.70 -10.69 -10.01
CA ALA A 184 1.81 -11.64 -9.94
C ALA A 184 2.87 -11.13 -8.97
N THR A 185 3.35 -11.97 -8.06
CA THR A 185 4.32 -11.62 -7.03
C THR A 185 5.34 -12.73 -6.78
N GLY A 186 6.36 -12.44 -5.99
CA GLY A 186 7.30 -13.44 -5.48
C GLY A 186 8.13 -14.14 -6.54
N LEU A 187 8.42 -13.47 -7.67
CA LEU A 187 9.20 -14.08 -8.75
C LEU A 187 10.58 -14.54 -8.25
N ALA A 188 10.76 -15.84 -8.17
CA ALA A 188 11.96 -16.50 -7.67
C ALA A 188 12.59 -17.41 -8.73
N ILE A 189 13.79 -17.06 -9.15
CA ILE A 189 14.57 -17.87 -10.09
C ILE A 189 15.33 -18.94 -9.31
N SER A 190 15.30 -20.20 -9.80
CA SER A 190 16.08 -21.30 -9.21
C SER A 190 17.59 -21.02 -9.31
N PRO A 191 18.43 -21.61 -8.42
CA PRO A 191 19.88 -21.46 -8.51
C PRO A 191 20.49 -21.89 -9.84
N SER A 192 19.86 -22.85 -10.53
CA SER A 192 20.28 -23.28 -11.91
C SER A 192 19.87 -22.27 -13.00
N GLU A 193 19.11 -21.22 -12.66
CA GLU A 193 18.57 -20.22 -13.60
C GLU A 193 17.61 -20.79 -14.66
N GLN A 194 17.10 -22.02 -14.47
CA GLN A 194 16.24 -22.73 -15.43
C GLN A 194 14.75 -22.70 -15.08
N LEU A 195 14.40 -22.43 -13.84
CA LEU A 195 13.01 -22.42 -13.37
C LEU A 195 12.65 -21.06 -12.75
N LEU A 196 11.41 -20.66 -12.96
CA LEU A 196 10.78 -19.51 -12.30
C LEU A 196 9.60 -20.00 -11.46
N ALA A 197 9.64 -19.76 -10.15
CA ALA A 197 8.47 -19.87 -9.28
C ALA A 197 7.88 -18.48 -9.04
N TYR A 198 6.54 -18.35 -9.02
CA TYR A 198 5.84 -17.10 -8.75
C TYR A 198 4.46 -17.39 -8.17
N GLY A 199 3.89 -16.41 -7.44
CA GLY A 199 2.53 -16.47 -6.92
C GLY A 199 1.59 -15.59 -7.72
N ASP A 200 0.35 -16.04 -7.96
CA ASP A 200 -0.70 -15.24 -8.57
C ASP A 200 -1.96 -15.13 -7.68
N ASP A 201 -2.60 -13.93 -7.70
CA ASP A 201 -3.88 -13.62 -7.06
C ASP A 201 -4.80 -12.98 -8.10
N GLU A 202 -5.98 -13.58 -8.28
CA GLU A 202 -6.98 -13.16 -9.27
C GLU A 202 -8.15 -12.38 -8.67
N MET A 203 -8.15 -12.20 -7.33
CA MET A 203 -9.28 -11.62 -6.59
C MET A 203 -8.92 -10.35 -5.80
N GLY A 204 -7.63 -10.14 -5.49
CA GLY A 204 -7.20 -9.03 -4.66
C GLY A 204 -7.25 -9.30 -3.15
N ARG A 205 -7.42 -10.56 -2.74
CA ARG A 205 -7.44 -10.97 -1.32
C ARG A 205 -6.08 -11.35 -0.76
N ARG A 206 -5.02 -11.27 -1.57
CA ARG A 206 -3.65 -11.67 -1.19
C ARG A 206 -3.56 -13.13 -0.77
N ILE A 207 -4.39 -13.99 -1.34
CA ILE A 207 -4.28 -15.44 -1.27
C ILE A 207 -3.75 -15.87 -2.63
N TYR A 208 -2.53 -16.40 -2.64
CA TYR A 208 -1.82 -16.69 -3.88
C TYR A 208 -1.75 -18.18 -4.14
N THR A 209 -1.75 -18.52 -5.42
CA THR A 209 -1.35 -19.83 -5.94
C THR A 209 0.07 -19.74 -6.47
N ILE A 210 0.99 -20.55 -5.95
CA ILE A 210 2.36 -20.63 -6.48
C ILE A 210 2.38 -21.60 -7.65
N ARG A 211 3.04 -21.16 -8.73
CA ARG A 211 3.25 -21.90 -9.97
C ARG A 211 4.73 -21.92 -10.33
N VAL A 212 5.14 -22.97 -11.07
CA VAL A 212 6.52 -23.11 -11.54
C VAL A 212 6.56 -23.19 -13.06
N LYS A 213 7.42 -22.38 -13.68
CA LYS A 213 7.62 -22.30 -15.13
C LYS A 213 9.03 -22.77 -15.49
N ASN A 214 9.15 -23.63 -16.49
CA ASN A 214 10.42 -23.97 -17.14
C ASN A 214 10.80 -22.85 -18.11
N LEU A 215 11.96 -22.23 -17.89
CA LEU A 215 12.42 -21.08 -18.69
C LEU A 215 13.05 -21.48 -20.04
N ALA A 216 13.41 -22.76 -20.22
CA ALA A 216 14.01 -23.22 -21.48
C ALA A 216 12.98 -23.36 -22.60
N ASP A 217 11.77 -23.80 -22.30
CA ASP A 217 10.69 -24.04 -23.27
C ASP A 217 9.40 -23.26 -22.99
N GLY A 218 9.33 -22.55 -21.83
CA GLY A 218 8.17 -21.79 -21.42
C GLY A 218 7.02 -22.61 -20.86
N SER A 219 7.15 -23.92 -20.71
CA SER A 219 6.12 -24.81 -20.18
C SER A 219 5.89 -24.58 -18.68
N MET A 220 4.65 -24.76 -18.24
CA MET A 220 4.32 -24.79 -16.81
C MET A 220 4.52 -26.22 -16.27
N LEU A 221 5.15 -26.34 -15.11
CA LEU A 221 5.20 -27.59 -14.37
C LEU A 221 3.80 -27.90 -13.79
N GLN A 222 3.58 -29.13 -13.37
CA GLN A 222 2.30 -29.53 -12.74
C GLN A 222 2.17 -29.04 -11.30
N ASP A 223 3.29 -28.65 -10.69
CA ASP A 223 3.34 -28.12 -9.33
C ASP A 223 2.46 -26.88 -9.20
N THR A 224 1.41 -27.00 -8.39
CA THR A 224 0.45 -25.92 -8.08
C THR A 224 0.21 -25.92 -6.59
N ILE A 225 0.57 -24.81 -5.91
CA ILE A 225 0.52 -24.71 -4.45
C ILE A 225 -0.45 -23.58 -4.07
N GLU A 226 -1.59 -23.94 -3.54
CA GLU A 226 -2.70 -23.03 -3.24
C GLU A 226 -2.70 -22.54 -1.79
N GLY A 227 -3.39 -21.41 -1.53
CA GLY A 227 -3.61 -20.87 -0.19
C GLY A 227 -2.36 -20.29 0.44
N THR A 228 -1.47 -19.71 -0.38
CA THR A 228 -0.14 -19.24 0.04
C THR A 228 -0.06 -17.72 0.19
N GLN A 229 1.06 -17.25 0.75
CA GLN A 229 1.44 -15.84 0.78
C GLN A 229 2.06 -15.35 -0.55
N GLY A 230 2.40 -16.27 -1.49
CA GLY A 230 2.82 -15.96 -2.85
C GLY A 230 4.32 -15.67 -3.04
N ASN A 231 5.16 -15.86 -2.01
CA ASN A 231 6.59 -15.60 -2.07
C ASN A 231 7.40 -16.92 -1.87
N PRO A 232 7.60 -17.74 -2.92
CA PRO A 232 8.38 -18.97 -2.81
C PRO A 232 9.89 -18.68 -2.69
N VAL A 233 10.61 -19.55 -1.98
CA VAL A 233 12.05 -19.47 -1.81
C VAL A 233 12.70 -20.80 -2.19
N TRP A 234 13.65 -20.76 -3.14
CA TRP A 234 14.41 -21.93 -3.58
C TRP A 234 15.52 -22.29 -2.60
N ALA A 235 15.64 -23.58 -2.28
CA ALA A 235 16.88 -24.13 -1.78
C ALA A 235 17.92 -24.23 -2.91
N ASN A 236 19.20 -24.46 -2.54
CA ASN A 236 20.30 -24.55 -3.52
C ASN A 236 20.31 -25.87 -4.33
N ASP A 237 19.47 -26.83 -3.98
CA ASP A 237 19.35 -28.13 -4.67
C ASP A 237 18.53 -28.06 -5.98
N ASN A 238 17.92 -26.94 -6.32
CA ASN A 238 17.05 -26.74 -7.50
C ASN A 238 15.77 -27.59 -7.52
N LYS A 239 15.39 -28.20 -6.41
CA LYS A 239 14.29 -29.17 -6.32
C LYS A 239 13.34 -28.86 -5.17
N THR A 240 13.80 -28.07 -4.20
CA THR A 240 13.06 -27.77 -2.99
C THR A 240 12.64 -26.32 -2.98
N LEU A 241 11.32 -26.08 -2.81
CA LEU A 241 10.72 -24.78 -2.57
C LEU A 241 10.22 -24.68 -1.13
N PHE A 242 10.43 -23.53 -0.51
CA PHE A 242 9.78 -23.16 0.73
C PHE A 242 8.71 -22.13 0.44
N TYR A 243 7.59 -22.21 1.17
CA TYR A 243 6.48 -21.27 1.05
C TYR A 243 5.73 -21.12 2.38
N ILE A 244 4.96 -20.03 2.49
CA ILE A 244 4.12 -19.78 3.66
C ILE A 244 2.67 -20.06 3.27
N LYS A 245 1.99 -20.92 4.04
CA LYS A 245 0.57 -21.16 3.96
C LYS A 245 -0.20 -20.20 4.86
N LYS A 246 -1.32 -19.73 4.39
CA LYS A 246 -2.20 -18.80 5.09
C LYS A 246 -3.38 -19.51 5.74
N ASP A 247 -3.82 -19.00 6.87
CA ASP A 247 -5.12 -19.33 7.42
C ASP A 247 -6.22 -18.77 6.51
N PRO A 248 -7.24 -19.55 6.15
CA PRO A 248 -8.26 -19.11 5.19
C PRO A 248 -9.22 -18.05 5.75
N GLN A 249 -9.38 -17.95 7.07
CA GLN A 249 -10.27 -16.98 7.72
C GLN A 249 -9.53 -15.69 8.07
N THR A 250 -8.47 -15.79 8.86
CA THR A 250 -7.70 -14.62 9.33
C THR A 250 -6.70 -14.10 8.29
N LEU A 251 -6.44 -14.86 7.23
CA LEU A 251 -5.44 -14.60 6.18
C LEU A 251 -4.02 -14.46 6.73
N LEU A 252 -3.76 -14.87 7.97
CA LEU A 252 -2.45 -14.88 8.58
C LEU A 252 -1.58 -15.95 7.93
N GLY A 253 -0.38 -15.58 7.48
CA GLY A 253 0.65 -16.53 7.08
C GLY A 253 1.35 -17.07 8.33
N TYR A 254 1.17 -18.35 8.66
CA TYR A 254 1.61 -18.92 9.93
C TYR A 254 2.36 -20.24 9.84
N GLN A 255 2.24 -20.95 8.72
CA GLN A 255 2.93 -22.23 8.51
C GLN A 255 3.92 -22.13 7.36
N VAL A 256 5.16 -22.57 7.58
CA VAL A 256 6.17 -22.71 6.53
C VAL A 256 6.23 -24.18 6.12
N TYR A 257 6.04 -24.44 4.84
CA TYR A 257 6.15 -25.75 4.25
C TYR A 257 7.36 -25.84 3.33
N ARG A 258 7.83 -27.06 3.18
CA ARG A 258 8.84 -27.48 2.20
C ARG A 258 8.18 -28.37 1.18
N HIS A 259 8.17 -27.92 -0.09
CA HIS A 259 7.67 -28.63 -1.26
C HIS A 259 8.81 -29.24 -2.08
N ALA A 260 8.67 -30.47 -2.54
CA ALA A 260 9.59 -31.10 -3.46
C ALA A 260 8.98 -31.07 -4.86
N LEU A 261 9.68 -30.51 -5.84
CA LEU A 261 9.16 -30.44 -7.22
C LEU A 261 8.74 -31.81 -7.75
N GLY A 262 7.58 -31.84 -8.40
CA GLY A 262 6.98 -33.04 -8.99
C GLY A 262 6.16 -33.88 -8.01
N THR A 263 5.91 -33.39 -6.79
CA THR A 263 5.00 -34.03 -5.83
C THR A 263 3.69 -33.21 -5.67
N GLU A 264 2.67 -33.86 -5.14
CA GLU A 264 1.42 -33.17 -4.81
C GLU A 264 1.60 -32.31 -3.56
N GLN A 265 0.88 -31.17 -3.47
CA GLN A 265 0.90 -30.28 -2.28
C GLN A 265 0.56 -31.01 -0.97
N SER A 266 -0.24 -32.05 -1.02
CA SER A 266 -0.61 -32.89 0.14
C SER A 266 0.57 -33.69 0.74
N GLU A 267 1.67 -33.82 -0.01
CA GLU A 267 2.91 -34.48 0.42
C GLU A 267 3.92 -33.51 1.05
N ASP A 268 3.59 -32.21 1.07
CA ASP A 268 4.49 -31.18 1.57
C ASP A 268 4.75 -31.33 3.06
N VAL A 269 5.99 -31.01 3.45
CA VAL A 269 6.44 -31.17 4.83
C VAL A 269 6.32 -29.84 5.57
N LEU A 270 5.53 -29.80 6.64
CA LEU A 270 5.50 -28.68 7.57
C LEU A 270 6.87 -28.61 8.30
N VAL A 271 7.56 -27.46 8.16
CA VAL A 271 8.90 -27.25 8.77
C VAL A 271 8.92 -26.21 9.87
N TYR A 272 7.90 -25.35 9.92
CA TYR A 272 7.70 -24.38 10.99
C TYR A 272 6.21 -24.00 11.09
N GLU A 273 5.74 -23.81 12.30
CA GLU A 273 4.41 -23.29 12.60
C GLU A 273 4.51 -22.20 13.66
N GLU A 274 4.04 -20.99 13.32
CA GLU A 274 3.85 -19.91 14.27
C GLU A 274 2.55 -20.15 15.05
N LYS A 275 2.66 -20.24 16.35
CA LYS A 275 1.52 -20.51 17.25
C LYS A 275 0.97 -19.27 17.92
N ASP A 276 1.78 -18.22 17.93
CA ASP A 276 1.38 -16.92 18.46
C ASP A 276 0.79 -16.08 17.32
N SER A 277 -0.52 -15.90 17.35
CA SER A 277 -1.24 -15.17 16.31
C SER A 277 -0.93 -13.66 16.26
N THR A 278 -0.10 -13.14 17.16
CA THR A 278 0.40 -11.76 17.12
C THR A 278 1.60 -11.59 16.19
N TYR A 279 2.20 -12.70 15.72
CA TYR A 279 3.35 -12.66 14.84
C TYR A 279 2.98 -12.84 13.37
N TYR A 280 3.61 -12.05 12.52
CA TYR A 280 3.71 -12.29 11.09
C TYR A 280 4.91 -13.19 10.80
N THR A 281 4.73 -14.14 9.91
CA THR A 281 5.79 -15.02 9.40
C THR A 281 6.24 -14.52 8.04
N GLY A 282 7.54 -14.24 7.88
CA GLY A 282 8.20 -13.90 6.62
C GLY A 282 9.13 -15.03 6.16
N LEU A 283 9.40 -15.10 4.87
CA LEU A 283 10.33 -16.09 4.30
C LEU A 283 11.25 -15.41 3.28
N GLY A 284 12.55 -15.68 3.35
CA GLY A 284 13.54 -15.08 2.49
C GLY A 284 14.82 -15.89 2.38
N LYS A 285 15.81 -15.35 1.64
CA LYS A 285 17.13 -15.91 1.45
C LYS A 285 18.17 -14.83 1.62
N SER A 286 19.31 -15.13 2.26
CA SER A 286 20.44 -14.20 2.38
C SER A 286 20.95 -13.80 0.99
N MET A 287 21.59 -12.61 0.87
CA MET A 287 22.05 -12.09 -0.42
C MET A 287 23.11 -12.96 -1.06
N ASP A 288 23.96 -13.61 -0.27
CA ASP A 288 24.98 -14.59 -0.70
C ASP A 288 24.41 -16.00 -0.94
N GLU A 289 23.08 -16.16 -0.76
CA GLU A 289 22.34 -17.42 -0.91
C GLU A 289 22.77 -18.54 0.05
N ALA A 290 23.50 -18.22 1.13
CA ALA A 290 23.95 -19.21 2.13
C ALA A 290 22.81 -19.71 3.01
N TYR A 291 21.86 -18.85 3.38
CA TYR A 291 20.80 -19.15 4.32
C TYR A 291 19.41 -18.92 3.75
N ILE A 292 18.48 -19.83 4.09
CA ILE A 292 17.02 -19.57 4.01
C ILE A 292 16.59 -19.12 5.39
N VAL A 293 15.83 -18.03 5.44
CA VAL A 293 15.49 -17.32 6.68
C VAL A 293 13.99 -17.23 6.85
N ILE A 294 13.49 -17.58 8.04
CA ILE A 294 12.16 -17.24 8.52
C ILE A 294 12.28 -15.98 9.38
N ALA A 295 11.56 -14.92 9.00
CA ALA A 295 11.44 -13.72 9.81
C ALA A 295 10.19 -13.82 10.70
N HIS A 296 10.36 -13.63 12.01
CA HIS A 296 9.31 -13.52 13.00
C HIS A 296 9.11 -12.05 13.32
N SER A 297 7.89 -11.53 13.21
CA SER A 297 7.65 -10.10 13.39
C SER A 297 6.29 -9.82 14.03
N SER A 298 6.30 -9.27 15.23
CA SER A 298 5.15 -8.56 15.79
C SER A 298 5.39 -7.04 15.73
N THR A 299 4.49 -6.25 16.24
CA THR A 299 4.65 -4.78 16.33
C THR A 299 5.89 -4.38 17.14
N THR A 300 6.22 -5.13 18.19
CA THR A 300 7.25 -4.79 19.17
C THR A 300 8.44 -5.74 19.20
N THR A 301 8.31 -6.94 18.63
CA THR A 301 9.33 -7.99 18.68
C THR A 301 9.62 -8.53 17.30
N LYS A 302 10.89 -8.58 16.91
CA LYS A 302 11.32 -9.17 15.65
C LYS A 302 12.56 -10.03 15.83
N GLY A 303 12.63 -11.11 15.08
CA GLY A 303 13.80 -11.97 15.03
C GLY A 303 13.80 -12.87 13.82
N MET A 304 14.81 -13.75 13.73
CA MET A 304 15.03 -14.58 12.58
C MET A 304 15.41 -16.01 12.97
N SER A 305 14.82 -17.00 12.28
CA SER A 305 15.30 -18.37 12.21
C SER A 305 15.95 -18.64 10.86
N PHE A 306 16.87 -19.59 10.79
CA PHE A 306 17.61 -19.88 9.56
C PHE A 306 17.92 -21.37 9.41
N ILE A 307 18.17 -21.76 8.15
CA ILE A 307 18.82 -23.04 7.77
C ILE A 307 19.88 -22.78 6.71
N ASP A 308 20.84 -23.69 6.59
CA ASP A 308 21.76 -23.75 5.44
C ASP A 308 20.95 -24.04 4.16
N ALA A 309 21.03 -23.16 3.17
CA ALA A 309 20.30 -23.30 1.91
C ALA A 309 20.74 -24.51 1.07
N ASN A 310 21.94 -25.10 1.35
CA ASN A 310 22.42 -26.33 0.74
C ASN A 310 21.87 -27.59 1.44
N ASN A 311 21.30 -27.44 2.64
CA ASN A 311 20.74 -28.55 3.39
C ASN A 311 19.25 -28.30 3.75
N PRO A 312 18.34 -28.31 2.75
CA PRO A 312 16.94 -27.92 2.95
C PRO A 312 16.15 -28.88 3.84
N LYS A 313 16.73 -30.01 4.25
CA LYS A 313 16.09 -30.98 5.14
C LYS A 313 16.39 -30.73 6.62
N SER A 314 17.29 -29.80 6.92
CA SER A 314 17.57 -29.38 8.30
C SER A 314 16.38 -28.69 8.94
N ASN A 315 16.33 -28.65 10.27
CA ASN A 315 15.38 -27.87 11.03
C ASN A 315 15.82 -26.41 11.08
N PHE A 316 14.87 -25.49 11.06
CA PHE A 316 15.14 -24.07 11.32
C PHE A 316 15.60 -23.88 12.76
N GLU A 317 16.66 -23.10 12.92
CA GLU A 317 17.19 -22.69 14.23
C GLU A 317 17.01 -21.19 14.42
N LEU A 318 16.57 -20.78 15.61
CA LEU A 318 16.47 -19.37 15.96
C LEU A 318 17.89 -18.77 16.05
N PHE A 319 18.11 -17.62 15.41
CA PHE A 319 19.43 -16.97 15.43
C PHE A 319 19.78 -16.47 16.83
N TYR A 320 18.86 -15.76 17.47
CA TYR A 320 18.93 -15.29 18.86
C TYR A 320 17.52 -15.40 19.48
N PRO A 321 17.37 -15.61 20.78
CA PRO A 321 16.05 -15.71 21.41
C PRO A 321 15.14 -14.54 21.11
N LEU A 322 13.84 -14.81 20.92
CA LEU A 322 12.82 -13.76 20.85
C LEU A 322 12.54 -13.27 22.29
N GLU A 323 12.76 -11.99 22.52
CA GLU A 323 12.52 -11.31 23.78
C GLU A 323 11.50 -10.19 23.53
N ASN A 324 10.55 -10.00 24.43
CA ASN A 324 9.55 -8.93 24.27
C ASN A 324 10.23 -7.56 24.11
N ASN A 325 9.76 -6.76 23.18
CA ASN A 325 10.31 -5.45 22.81
C ASN A 325 11.75 -5.49 22.24
N HIS A 326 12.25 -6.66 21.89
CA HIS A 326 13.52 -6.80 21.20
C HIS A 326 13.30 -7.08 19.72
N GLU A 327 13.80 -6.16 18.91
CA GLU A 327 13.79 -6.28 17.46
C GLU A 327 15.22 -6.47 16.94
N TYR A 328 15.47 -7.56 16.20
CA TYR A 328 16.75 -7.75 15.51
C TYR A 328 16.57 -8.34 14.12
N SER A 329 17.54 -8.03 13.26
CA SER A 329 17.74 -8.68 11.98
C SER A 329 19.24 -8.82 11.73
N PHE A 330 19.63 -9.81 10.93
CA PHE A 330 21.04 -9.99 10.60
C PHE A 330 21.28 -10.03 9.09
N VAL A 331 22.48 -9.65 8.70
CA VAL A 331 23.09 -9.88 7.38
C VAL A 331 24.47 -10.46 7.58
N ASN A 332 24.98 -11.23 6.60
CA ASN A 332 26.29 -11.83 6.68
C ASN A 332 27.22 -11.35 5.57
N SER A 333 28.51 -11.27 5.85
CA SER A 333 29.60 -11.06 4.90
C SER A 333 30.71 -12.07 5.22
N GLY A 334 30.73 -13.20 4.49
CA GLY A 334 31.57 -14.34 4.83
C GLY A 334 31.14 -14.93 6.19
N GLU A 335 32.11 -15.07 7.12
CA GLU A 335 31.86 -15.59 8.48
C GLU A 335 31.35 -14.52 9.45
N ASP A 336 31.50 -13.24 9.10
CA ASP A 336 31.05 -12.13 9.92
C ASP A 336 29.53 -11.96 9.78
N ILE A 337 28.85 -11.83 10.92
CA ILE A 337 27.40 -11.57 11.01
C ILE A 337 27.19 -10.17 11.61
N PHE A 338 26.47 -9.33 10.87
CA PHE A 338 26.12 -8.00 11.33
C PHE A 338 24.65 -7.98 11.75
N VAL A 339 24.42 -7.64 13.00
CA VAL A 339 23.09 -7.66 13.62
C VAL A 339 22.64 -6.25 13.92
N ARG A 340 21.58 -5.80 13.25
CA ARG A 340 20.85 -4.60 13.61
C ARG A 340 19.92 -4.96 14.77
N THR A 341 20.04 -4.28 15.90
CA THR A 341 19.27 -4.58 17.11
C THR A 341 18.88 -3.31 17.87
N ASN A 342 17.70 -3.33 18.51
CA ASN A 342 17.28 -2.28 19.44
C ASN A 342 17.59 -2.61 20.92
N LYS A 343 18.31 -3.68 21.21
CA LYS A 343 18.69 -4.04 22.59
C LYS A 343 19.56 -2.93 23.17
N ASP A 344 19.05 -2.28 24.24
CA ASP A 344 19.64 -1.09 24.87
C ASP A 344 19.91 0.07 23.87
N ALA A 345 19.09 0.18 22.80
CA ALA A 345 19.33 1.13 21.71
C ALA A 345 17.99 1.43 20.98
N GLN A 346 17.19 2.38 21.48
CA GLN A 346 15.84 2.65 20.98
C GLN A 346 15.79 2.87 19.44
N ASN A 347 16.74 3.62 18.89
CA ASN A 347 16.87 3.88 17.46
C ASN A 347 17.75 2.85 16.73
N PHE A 348 17.99 1.70 17.34
CA PHE A 348 18.87 0.62 16.90
C PHE A 348 20.36 0.97 16.92
N ARG A 349 21.15 -0.06 16.96
CA ARG A 349 22.60 -0.09 16.79
C ARG A 349 23.00 -1.27 15.89
N LEU A 350 24.19 -1.27 15.37
CA LEU A 350 24.76 -2.37 14.61
C LEU A 350 25.84 -3.07 15.41
N MET A 351 25.64 -4.37 15.59
CA MET A 351 26.59 -5.25 16.29
C MET A 351 27.20 -6.25 15.30
N LYS A 352 28.38 -6.73 15.59
CA LYS A 352 29.07 -7.80 14.85
C LYS A 352 29.21 -9.04 15.73
N THR A 353 29.00 -10.22 15.16
CA THR A 353 29.19 -11.52 15.79
C THR A 353 29.53 -12.56 14.71
N ASN A 354 29.50 -13.85 15.07
CA ASN A 354 29.61 -15.02 14.20
C ASN A 354 28.61 -16.12 14.61
N MET A 355 28.47 -17.19 13.83
CA MET A 355 27.51 -18.25 14.09
C MET A 355 27.76 -19.00 15.41
N GLN A 356 29.01 -19.10 15.88
CA GLN A 356 29.34 -19.81 17.13
C GLN A 356 28.96 -18.99 18.36
N ASP A 357 29.18 -17.69 18.30
CA ASP A 357 28.96 -16.76 19.42
C ASP A 357 27.60 -16.06 19.40
N ARG A 358 26.75 -16.38 18.39
CA ARG A 358 25.46 -15.68 18.18
C ARG A 358 24.52 -15.66 19.40
N LEU A 359 24.57 -16.70 20.24
CA LEU A 359 23.72 -16.80 21.42
C LEU A 359 24.28 -16.09 22.66
N ASP A 360 25.52 -15.63 22.63
CA ASP A 360 26.18 -14.93 23.73
C ASP A 360 26.35 -13.44 23.39
N PHE A 361 25.36 -12.63 23.79
CA PHE A 361 25.37 -11.20 23.50
C PHE A 361 26.62 -10.47 24.05
N SER A 362 27.26 -10.98 25.12
CA SER A 362 28.44 -10.37 25.70
C SER A 362 29.69 -10.45 24.78
N LYS A 363 29.63 -11.29 23.74
CA LYS A 363 30.68 -11.45 22.72
C LYS A 363 30.42 -10.65 21.45
N TRP A 364 29.28 -9.95 21.41
CA TRP A 364 28.98 -9.12 20.24
C TRP A 364 29.77 -7.82 20.32
N GLU A 365 30.38 -7.41 19.21
CA GLU A 365 31.15 -6.18 19.08
C GLU A 365 30.28 -5.08 18.47
N GLU A 366 30.33 -3.87 19.07
CA GLU A 366 29.59 -2.72 18.53
C GLU A 366 30.31 -2.15 17.30
N VAL A 367 29.57 -2.03 16.16
CA VAL A 367 30.04 -1.45 14.89
C VAL A 367 29.50 -0.03 14.70
N ILE A 368 28.21 0.17 15.01
CA ILE A 368 27.57 1.49 14.99
C ILE A 368 26.82 1.61 16.32
N ALA A 369 27.19 2.61 17.11
CA ALA A 369 26.55 2.93 18.39
C ALA A 369 25.14 3.51 18.17
N HIS A 370 24.31 3.39 19.17
CA HIS A 370 23.03 4.08 19.24
C HIS A 370 23.20 5.61 19.18
N ASP A 371 22.30 6.27 18.45
CA ASP A 371 22.20 7.72 18.37
C ASP A 371 20.73 8.13 18.48
N GLU A 372 20.40 9.02 19.42
CA GLU A 372 19.02 9.48 19.66
C GLU A 372 18.41 10.21 18.45
N ASP A 373 19.25 10.91 17.68
CA ASP A 373 18.87 11.69 16.49
C ASP A 373 18.86 10.86 15.19
N THR A 374 19.33 9.60 15.23
CA THR A 374 19.53 8.76 14.04
C THR A 374 18.89 7.39 14.21
N LEU A 375 17.86 7.15 13.40
CA LEU A 375 17.24 5.81 13.28
C LEU A 375 18.03 4.98 12.26
N LEU A 376 18.61 3.86 12.67
CA LEU A 376 19.23 2.89 11.78
C LEU A 376 18.13 2.02 11.14
N ASN A 377 17.84 2.24 9.85
CA ASN A 377 16.74 1.57 9.13
C ASN A 377 17.13 0.18 8.63
N GLN A 378 18.22 0.10 7.86
CA GLN A 378 18.62 -1.13 7.15
C GLN A 378 20.14 -1.19 6.98
N VAL A 379 20.65 -2.41 6.92
CA VAL A 379 22.04 -2.70 6.51
C VAL A 379 22.01 -3.74 5.39
N VAL A 380 22.82 -3.53 4.35
CA VAL A 380 23.07 -4.47 3.26
C VAL A 380 24.55 -4.79 3.24
N ALA A 381 24.88 -6.10 3.26
CA ALA A 381 26.26 -6.56 3.31
C ALA A 381 26.77 -6.96 1.92
N PHE A 382 27.86 -6.33 1.49
CA PHE A 382 28.70 -6.77 0.38
C PHE A 382 29.92 -7.48 0.94
N THR A 383 30.74 -8.10 0.09
CA THR A 383 31.91 -8.89 0.50
C THR A 383 32.87 -8.14 1.43
N ASP A 384 33.09 -6.84 1.23
CA ASP A 384 34.01 -6.04 2.03
C ASP A 384 33.47 -4.64 2.40
N LYS A 385 32.15 -4.46 2.25
CA LYS A 385 31.46 -3.20 2.55
C LYS A 385 30.11 -3.46 3.20
N LEU A 386 29.68 -2.52 4.04
CA LEU A 386 28.28 -2.42 4.44
C LEU A 386 27.68 -1.15 3.87
N ALA A 387 26.54 -1.27 3.21
CA ALA A 387 25.69 -0.12 2.90
C ALA A 387 24.66 0.05 4.02
N ILE A 388 24.54 1.25 4.53
CA ILE A 388 23.79 1.59 5.72
C ILE A 388 22.76 2.64 5.34
N ASP A 389 21.48 2.33 5.57
CA ASP A 389 20.33 3.22 5.40
C ASP A 389 19.90 3.72 6.78
N GLU A 390 19.89 5.03 6.97
CA GLU A 390 19.57 5.69 8.22
C GLU A 390 18.65 6.88 7.98
N ARG A 391 17.96 7.30 9.04
CA ARG A 391 17.26 8.58 9.06
C ARG A 391 17.81 9.44 10.20
N HIS A 392 18.44 10.56 9.83
CA HIS A 392 19.02 11.50 10.78
C HIS A 392 18.20 12.79 10.81
N LYS A 393 17.64 13.13 11.98
CA LYS A 393 16.79 14.33 12.16
C LYS A 393 15.70 14.48 11.10
N GLY A 394 15.11 13.35 10.70
CA GLY A 394 14.00 13.27 9.74
C GLY A 394 14.41 13.36 8.26
N LEU A 395 15.67 13.21 7.92
CA LEU A 395 16.18 13.10 6.54
C LEU A 395 16.91 11.78 6.35
N ASP A 396 16.66 11.14 5.21
CA ASP A 396 17.33 9.89 4.85
C ASP A 396 18.82 10.13 4.61
N ARG A 397 19.67 9.22 5.08
CA ARG A 397 21.09 9.24 4.95
C ARG A 397 21.63 7.87 4.54
N LEU A 398 22.44 7.83 3.50
CA LEU A 398 23.13 6.63 3.06
C LEU A 398 24.62 6.71 3.38
N ARG A 399 25.14 5.69 4.08
CA ARG A 399 26.57 5.57 4.39
C ARG A 399 27.09 4.23 3.92
N ILE A 400 28.37 4.21 3.62
CA ILE A 400 29.13 3.00 3.29
C ILE A 400 30.23 2.84 4.34
N LEU A 401 30.29 1.68 5.00
CA LEU A 401 31.40 1.26 5.86
C LEU A 401 32.30 0.33 5.07
N ASP A 402 33.56 0.69 4.96
CA ASP A 402 34.60 -0.19 4.44
C ASP A 402 35.09 -1.14 5.57
N LEU A 403 34.86 -2.45 5.42
CA LEU A 403 35.19 -3.43 6.46
C LEU A 403 36.69 -3.68 6.62
N LYS A 404 37.53 -3.26 5.64
CA LYS A 404 39.00 -3.41 5.70
C LYS A 404 39.66 -2.22 6.40
N THR A 405 39.16 -1.00 6.18
CA THR A 405 39.75 0.23 6.73
C THR A 405 38.99 0.76 7.93
N ASN A 406 37.77 0.27 8.15
CA ASN A 406 36.83 0.78 9.15
C ASN A 406 36.44 2.26 8.95
N GLU A 407 36.48 2.73 7.70
CA GLU A 407 36.15 4.10 7.33
C GLU A 407 34.71 4.20 6.81
N PHE A 408 34.02 5.30 7.20
CA PHE A 408 32.70 5.63 6.71
C PHE A 408 32.77 6.67 5.59
N LYS A 409 31.98 6.44 4.52
CA LYS A 409 31.70 7.45 3.50
C LYS A 409 30.20 7.70 3.43
N SER A 410 29.80 8.97 3.26
CA SER A 410 28.38 9.35 3.14
C SER A 410 28.08 9.82 1.71
N ILE A 411 26.87 9.48 1.23
CA ILE A 411 26.31 10.06 0.01
C ILE A 411 25.56 11.33 0.41
N SER A 412 25.85 12.44 -0.28
CA SER A 412 25.26 13.76 0.02
C SER A 412 24.07 14.05 -0.88
N PHE A 413 23.02 14.65 -0.32
CA PHE A 413 21.79 15.08 -0.99
C PHE A 413 21.53 16.56 -0.65
N ASN A 414 20.93 17.32 -1.59
CA ASN A 414 20.84 18.78 -1.48
C ASN A 414 19.41 19.33 -1.33
N ASP A 415 18.37 18.54 -1.63
CA ASP A 415 16.99 19.01 -1.47
C ASP A 415 16.61 19.17 0.02
N PRO A 416 15.74 20.13 0.38
CA PRO A 416 15.34 20.34 1.78
C PRO A 416 14.50 19.19 2.34
N ALA A 417 13.77 18.47 1.45
CA ALA A 417 12.95 17.30 1.76
C ALA A 417 13.07 16.29 0.63
N TYR A 418 13.54 15.10 0.92
CA TYR A 418 13.82 14.04 -0.06
C TYR A 418 13.68 12.66 0.55
N SER A 419 13.67 11.66 -0.31
CA SER A 419 13.79 10.25 0.01
C SER A 419 15.02 9.66 -0.69
N ALA A 420 15.84 8.93 0.05
CA ALA A 420 17.02 8.23 -0.46
C ALA A 420 17.13 6.85 0.19
N ASN A 421 17.04 5.78 -0.61
CA ASN A 421 16.97 4.41 -0.10
C ASN A 421 17.89 3.48 -0.88
N ILE A 422 18.43 2.45 -0.22
CA ILE A 422 19.11 1.36 -0.90
C ILE A 422 18.12 0.67 -1.84
N ASN A 423 18.48 0.54 -3.12
CA ASN A 423 17.67 -0.10 -4.15
C ASN A 423 18.10 -1.57 -4.33
N VAL A 424 17.68 -2.21 -5.41
CA VAL A 424 17.97 -3.63 -5.70
C VAL A 424 19.48 -3.85 -5.87
N ASN A 425 20.08 -4.58 -4.92
CA ASN A 425 21.44 -5.09 -4.96
C ASN A 425 21.37 -6.61 -4.73
N ARG A 426 21.75 -7.43 -5.72
CA ARG A 426 21.62 -8.90 -5.67
C ARG A 426 22.96 -9.63 -5.85
N ASP A 427 24.05 -8.89 -6.04
CA ASP A 427 25.41 -9.43 -6.17
C ASP A 427 26.26 -8.92 -5.00
N PRO A 428 26.64 -9.77 -4.04
CA PRO A 428 27.46 -9.36 -2.90
C PRO A 428 28.87 -8.90 -3.33
N ASN A 429 29.30 -9.27 -4.54
CA ASN A 429 30.60 -8.89 -5.10
C ASN A 429 30.54 -7.63 -5.98
N SER A 430 29.38 -6.95 -6.03
CA SER A 430 29.24 -5.72 -6.82
C SER A 430 30.26 -4.67 -6.41
N ALA A 431 30.84 -4.00 -7.40
CA ALA A 431 31.69 -2.82 -7.17
C ALA A 431 30.90 -1.53 -6.89
N THR A 432 29.59 -1.60 -6.97
CA THR A 432 28.69 -0.44 -6.80
C THR A 432 27.54 -0.73 -5.86
N LEU A 433 27.08 0.32 -5.16
CA LEU A 433 25.80 0.35 -4.45
C LEU A 433 24.74 1.01 -5.34
N ARG A 434 23.69 0.31 -5.67
CA ARG A 434 22.50 0.89 -6.28
C ARG A 434 21.60 1.50 -5.22
N TYR A 435 21.21 2.76 -5.43
CA TYR A 435 20.26 3.46 -4.58
C TYR A 435 19.25 4.26 -5.40
N SER A 436 18.11 4.58 -4.81
CA SER A 436 17.10 5.46 -5.36
C SER A 436 17.12 6.81 -4.64
N TYR A 437 16.81 7.88 -5.37
CA TYR A 437 16.65 9.23 -4.86
C TYR A 437 15.42 9.89 -5.49
N SER A 438 14.66 10.61 -4.70
CA SER A 438 13.54 11.44 -5.14
C SER A 438 13.34 12.59 -4.17
N SER A 439 12.81 13.72 -4.65
CA SER A 439 12.28 14.78 -3.78
C SER A 439 10.88 15.17 -4.24
N LEU A 440 10.25 16.14 -3.59
CA LEU A 440 8.91 16.60 -4.02
C LEU A 440 8.92 17.26 -5.42
N THR A 441 10.10 17.67 -5.91
CA THR A 441 10.31 18.30 -7.23
C THR A 441 11.19 17.49 -8.17
N THR A 442 11.91 16.49 -7.66
CA THR A 442 12.80 15.63 -8.45
C THR A 442 12.18 14.25 -8.66
N PRO A 443 11.87 13.84 -9.91
CA PRO A 443 11.37 12.52 -10.23
C PRO A 443 12.29 11.42 -9.70
N ASN A 444 11.72 10.22 -9.47
CA ASN A 444 12.49 9.08 -8.98
C ASN A 444 13.69 8.82 -9.90
N SER A 445 14.86 8.70 -9.28
CA SER A 445 16.15 8.59 -9.95
C SER A 445 16.92 7.41 -9.36
N ILE A 446 17.50 6.58 -10.21
CA ILE A 446 18.31 5.42 -9.84
C ILE A 446 19.77 5.75 -10.11
N TYR A 447 20.61 5.56 -9.10
CA TYR A 447 22.05 5.79 -9.14
C TYR A 447 22.81 4.52 -8.79
N ASP A 448 23.99 4.37 -9.36
CA ASP A 448 25.01 3.43 -8.93
C ASP A 448 26.19 4.24 -8.33
N TYR A 449 26.44 4.04 -7.02
CA TYR A 449 27.58 4.62 -6.31
C TYR A 449 28.77 3.68 -6.40
N ASP A 450 29.84 4.11 -7.03
CA ASP A 450 31.08 3.36 -7.18
C ASP A 450 31.90 3.39 -5.88
N PHE A 451 32.18 2.24 -5.30
CA PHE A 451 32.88 2.13 -4.01
C PHE A 451 34.32 2.61 -4.07
N ALA A 452 35.00 2.45 -5.22
CA ALA A 452 36.40 2.83 -5.36
C ALA A 452 36.58 4.35 -5.52
N THR A 453 35.76 4.97 -6.38
CA THR A 453 35.87 6.40 -6.70
C THR A 453 35.04 7.28 -5.78
N GLY A 454 34.03 6.73 -5.10
CA GLY A 454 33.08 7.49 -4.28
C GLY A 454 32.13 8.37 -5.10
N LYS A 455 31.94 8.08 -6.37
CA LYS A 455 31.05 8.85 -7.27
C LYS A 455 29.76 8.11 -7.54
N SER A 456 28.67 8.85 -7.63
CA SER A 456 27.36 8.35 -8.06
C SER A 456 27.16 8.63 -9.54
N GLU A 457 26.77 7.61 -10.29
CA GLU A 457 26.37 7.70 -11.69
C GLU A 457 24.86 7.58 -11.79
N LEU A 458 24.18 8.53 -12.44
CA LEU A 458 22.76 8.45 -12.73
C LEU A 458 22.53 7.38 -13.81
N LYS A 459 21.81 6.31 -13.45
CA LYS A 459 21.45 5.23 -14.37
C LYS A 459 20.11 5.48 -15.06
N LYS A 460 19.18 6.10 -14.35
CA LYS A 460 17.85 6.45 -14.87
C LYS A 460 17.22 7.51 -13.97
N GLN A 461 16.53 8.46 -14.60
CA GLN A 461 15.52 9.30 -13.97
C GLN A 461 14.19 9.09 -14.68
N ASP A 462 13.12 8.88 -13.93
CA ASP A 462 11.79 8.72 -14.50
C ASP A 462 11.40 9.99 -15.25
N LYS A 463 10.96 9.82 -16.50
CA LYS A 463 10.49 10.94 -17.32
C LYS A 463 9.05 11.27 -16.96
N VAL A 464 8.80 12.53 -16.73
CA VAL A 464 7.46 13.09 -16.55
C VAL A 464 7.11 13.85 -17.82
N LEU A 465 6.28 13.26 -18.66
CA LEU A 465 5.87 13.85 -19.93
C LEU A 465 4.79 14.92 -19.71
N GLY A 466 4.25 15.50 -20.76
CA GLY A 466 3.15 16.47 -20.65
C GLY A 466 3.57 17.88 -20.18
N GLY A 467 4.84 18.25 -20.39
CA GLY A 467 5.31 19.62 -20.14
C GLY A 467 5.74 19.91 -18.70
N PHE A 468 6.00 18.87 -17.88
CA PHE A 468 6.56 19.07 -16.55
C PHE A 468 7.99 19.65 -16.62
N ASP A 469 8.22 20.70 -15.84
CA ASP A 469 9.53 21.30 -15.62
C ASP A 469 9.71 21.52 -14.10
N ALA A 470 10.63 20.78 -13.49
CA ALA A 470 10.95 20.85 -12.05
C ALA A 470 11.27 22.29 -11.58
N GLY A 471 11.84 23.13 -12.46
CA GLY A 471 12.14 24.53 -12.18
C GLY A 471 10.94 25.40 -11.83
N ASN A 472 9.72 24.99 -12.22
CA ASN A 472 8.47 25.69 -11.92
C ASN A 472 7.95 25.44 -10.50
N TYR A 473 8.48 24.44 -9.79
CA TYR A 473 7.98 24.03 -8.48
C TYR A 473 9.00 24.33 -7.39
N GLN A 474 8.51 24.48 -6.17
CA GLN A 474 9.32 24.72 -4.99
C GLN A 474 8.91 23.72 -3.91
N SER A 475 9.91 23.08 -3.28
CA SER A 475 9.72 22.28 -2.06
C SER A 475 10.30 23.03 -0.85
N GLU A 476 9.63 22.85 0.30
CA GLU A 476 10.09 23.37 1.58
C GLU A 476 9.96 22.28 2.66
N ARG A 477 10.75 22.39 3.71
CA ARG A 477 10.60 21.63 4.95
C ARG A 477 10.50 22.63 6.09
N ILE A 478 9.33 22.61 6.75
CA ILE A 478 9.07 23.49 7.89
C ILE A 478 8.72 22.64 9.12
N SER A 479 8.54 23.28 10.26
CA SER A 479 8.03 22.65 11.48
C SER A 479 6.89 23.45 12.05
N ILE A 480 5.80 22.78 12.38
CA ILE A 480 4.62 23.37 13.03
C ILE A 480 4.61 22.96 14.49
N LYS A 481 4.35 23.89 15.37
CA LYS A 481 4.24 23.63 16.81
C LYS A 481 2.89 23.04 17.14
N ALA A 482 2.86 21.78 17.62
CA ALA A 482 1.65 21.15 18.15
C ALA A 482 1.26 21.77 19.50
N ARG A 483 0.01 21.54 19.92
CA ARG A 483 -0.57 22.07 21.16
C ARG A 483 0.17 21.69 22.43
N ASP A 484 0.87 20.56 22.44
CA ASP A 484 1.74 20.08 23.52
C ASP A 484 3.17 20.63 23.46
N GLY A 485 3.48 21.43 22.45
CA GLY A 485 4.78 22.07 22.25
C GLY A 485 5.77 21.29 21.39
N LYS A 486 5.44 20.08 20.95
CA LYS A 486 6.26 19.29 20.01
C LYS A 486 6.28 19.97 18.63
N MET A 487 7.41 19.85 17.94
CA MET A 487 7.57 20.40 16.59
C MET A 487 7.33 19.32 15.55
N VAL A 488 6.21 19.40 14.85
CA VAL A 488 5.82 18.44 13.81
C VAL A 488 6.46 18.85 12.48
N PRO A 489 7.33 18.01 11.87
CA PRO A 489 7.89 18.31 10.57
C PRO A 489 6.80 18.25 9.48
N VAL A 490 6.87 19.16 8.51
CA VAL A 490 5.99 19.20 7.36
C VAL A 490 6.81 19.42 6.10
N SER A 491 6.57 18.59 5.09
CA SER A 491 7.17 18.76 3.75
C SER A 491 6.13 19.34 2.81
N LEU A 492 6.47 20.42 2.13
CA LEU A 492 5.57 21.21 1.27
C LEU A 492 6.07 21.22 -0.17
N VAL A 493 5.15 21.27 -1.11
CA VAL A 493 5.41 21.58 -2.52
C VAL A 493 4.29 22.43 -3.11
N TYR A 494 4.68 23.37 -3.96
CA TYR A 494 3.76 24.23 -4.70
C TYR A 494 4.39 24.69 -6.02
N ARG A 495 3.53 25.14 -6.95
CA ARG A 495 3.96 25.76 -8.19
C ARG A 495 4.24 27.26 -7.96
N LYS A 496 5.45 27.74 -8.28
CA LYS A 496 5.94 29.08 -7.92
C LYS A 496 5.08 30.22 -8.46
N ASP A 497 4.63 30.12 -9.72
CA ASP A 497 3.81 31.14 -10.38
C ASP A 497 2.32 31.10 -9.99
N LYS A 498 1.90 30.10 -9.20
CA LYS A 498 0.53 29.93 -8.69
C LYS A 498 0.43 30.14 -7.17
N PHE A 499 1.53 30.28 -6.48
CA PHE A 499 1.60 30.41 -5.03
C PHE A 499 1.85 31.86 -4.61
N ASN A 500 0.97 32.46 -3.83
CA ASN A 500 1.04 33.86 -3.42
C ASN A 500 1.43 34.06 -1.95
N LYS A 501 1.47 33.03 -1.12
CA LYS A 501 1.67 33.05 0.34
C LYS A 501 0.87 34.15 1.05
N ASP A 502 -0.38 34.33 0.65
CA ASP A 502 -1.35 35.27 1.20
C ASP A 502 -2.56 34.55 1.84
N GLY A 503 -2.51 33.22 1.91
CA GLY A 503 -3.56 32.39 2.42
C GLY A 503 -4.74 32.18 1.44
N SER A 504 -4.57 32.43 0.14
CA SER A 504 -5.65 32.27 -0.86
C SER A 504 -5.65 30.90 -1.58
N ASN A 505 -4.52 30.19 -1.54
CA ASN A 505 -4.36 28.92 -2.25
C ASN A 505 -5.16 27.78 -1.61
N PRO A 506 -5.73 26.84 -2.37
CA PRO A 506 -6.24 25.61 -1.82
C PRO A 506 -5.10 24.76 -1.26
N LEU A 507 -5.33 24.10 -0.11
CA LEU A 507 -4.36 23.26 0.59
C LEU A 507 -4.80 21.80 0.52
N TYR A 508 -3.94 20.91 0.04
CA TYR A 508 -4.09 19.46 0.13
C TYR A 508 -3.10 18.93 1.15
N GLN A 509 -3.61 18.45 2.29
CA GLN A 509 -2.80 17.91 3.38
C GLN A 509 -2.97 16.39 3.45
N TYR A 510 -1.85 15.66 3.47
CA TYR A 510 -1.80 14.20 3.56
C TYR A 510 -1.08 13.76 4.82
N GLY A 511 -1.56 12.69 5.46
CA GLY A 511 -0.91 12.06 6.62
C GLY A 511 -1.28 10.59 6.75
N TYR A 512 -0.54 9.87 7.60
CA TYR A 512 -0.79 8.46 7.91
C TYR A 512 -0.75 8.19 9.43
N GLY A 513 0.43 8.23 10.05
CA GLY A 513 0.60 8.29 11.50
C GLY A 513 0.42 6.96 12.24
N SER A 514 0.75 5.82 11.66
CA SER A 514 0.63 4.50 12.29
C SER A 514 1.76 3.56 11.86
N TYR A 515 2.00 2.51 12.66
CA TYR A 515 2.98 1.44 12.40
C TYR A 515 4.43 1.92 12.26
N GLY A 516 4.74 3.12 12.70
CA GLY A 516 6.02 3.75 12.42
C GLY A 516 6.22 4.10 10.92
N ALA A 517 5.19 3.93 10.08
CA ALA A 517 5.28 4.18 8.65
C ALA A 517 5.51 5.67 8.38
N THR A 518 6.60 5.98 7.71
CA THR A 518 6.96 7.35 7.33
C THR A 518 6.55 7.61 5.89
N ILE A 519 5.66 8.59 5.69
CA ILE A 519 5.36 9.10 4.35
C ILE A 519 6.55 9.95 3.91
N THR A 520 7.39 9.39 3.04
CA THR A 520 8.62 10.05 2.59
C THR A 520 8.31 11.12 1.54
N PRO A 521 9.01 12.28 1.58
CA PRO A 521 8.87 13.33 0.58
C PRO A 521 9.52 12.91 -0.74
N ARG A 522 8.69 12.37 -1.63
CA ARG A 522 9.08 11.91 -2.98
C ARG A 522 8.23 12.58 -4.04
N PHE A 523 8.68 12.54 -5.27
CA PHE A 523 7.90 13.01 -6.41
C PHE A 523 6.66 12.11 -6.64
N VAL A 524 5.51 12.74 -6.75
CA VAL A 524 4.24 12.08 -7.08
C VAL A 524 3.68 12.72 -8.34
N PRO A 525 3.75 12.07 -9.53
CA PRO A 525 3.33 12.66 -10.81
C PRO A 525 1.89 13.17 -10.81
N ASN A 526 1.00 12.50 -10.06
CA ASN A 526 -0.41 12.88 -10.02
C ASN A 526 -0.64 14.23 -9.30
N TRP A 527 0.22 14.59 -8.33
CA TRP A 527 0.11 15.88 -7.64
C TRP A 527 0.33 17.08 -8.59
N VAL A 528 1.00 16.89 -9.72
CA VAL A 528 1.18 17.94 -10.73
C VAL A 528 -0.16 18.49 -11.20
N SER A 529 -1.21 17.66 -11.29
CA SER A 529 -2.57 18.14 -11.64
C SER A 529 -3.16 19.10 -10.59
N LEU A 530 -2.87 18.89 -9.31
CA LEU A 530 -3.24 19.81 -8.23
C LEU A 530 -2.38 21.07 -8.24
N LEU A 531 -1.05 20.89 -8.32
CA LEU A 531 -0.07 21.98 -8.26
C LEU A 531 -0.27 22.98 -9.41
N ASP A 532 -0.56 22.48 -10.63
CA ASP A 532 -0.81 23.32 -11.80
C ASP A 532 -2.12 24.12 -11.69
N ARG A 533 -3.01 23.70 -10.79
CA ARG A 533 -4.26 24.42 -10.45
C ARG A 533 -4.15 25.25 -9.18
N GLY A 534 -2.90 25.44 -8.68
CA GLY A 534 -2.61 26.33 -7.57
C GLY A 534 -2.75 25.74 -6.18
N PHE A 535 -2.94 24.41 -6.06
CA PHE A 535 -2.90 23.78 -4.74
C PHE A 535 -1.47 23.81 -4.16
N VAL A 536 -1.42 23.97 -2.84
CA VAL A 536 -0.26 23.64 -2.02
C VAL A 536 -0.45 22.22 -1.51
N VAL A 537 0.54 21.35 -1.71
CA VAL A 537 0.51 19.99 -1.20
C VAL A 537 1.43 19.88 0.01
N ALA A 538 0.91 19.35 1.11
CA ALA A 538 1.60 19.20 2.38
C ALA A 538 1.58 17.76 2.87
N ILE A 539 2.73 17.23 3.27
CA ILE A 539 2.86 15.97 4.02
C ILE A 539 3.08 16.31 5.48
N ALA A 540 2.12 15.98 6.34
CA ALA A 540 2.24 16.12 7.78
C ALA A 540 2.93 14.88 8.37
N HIS A 541 4.16 15.03 8.87
CA HIS A 541 4.94 13.94 9.45
C HIS A 541 4.62 13.75 10.94
N ILE A 542 3.36 13.48 11.21
CA ILE A 542 2.76 13.36 12.55
C ILE A 542 3.32 12.19 13.36
N ARG A 543 3.11 12.22 14.68
CA ARG A 543 3.43 11.10 15.59
C ARG A 543 2.69 9.83 15.17
N GLY A 544 3.28 8.67 15.53
CA GLY A 544 2.90 7.37 14.97
C GLY A 544 3.69 6.99 13.71
N SER A 545 4.47 7.94 13.11
CA SER A 545 5.51 7.66 12.13
C SER A 545 6.90 7.60 12.79
N GLN A 546 7.93 7.13 12.07
CA GLN A 546 9.31 7.13 12.53
C GLN A 546 10.17 8.24 11.89
N ILE A 547 9.56 9.34 11.45
CA ILE A 547 10.30 10.44 10.80
C ILE A 547 11.40 11.01 11.72
N LEU A 548 11.13 11.14 13.02
CA LEU A 548 12.10 11.59 14.04
C LEU A 548 12.57 10.45 14.95
N GLY A 549 12.61 9.23 14.45
CA GLY A 549 13.06 8.06 15.20
C GLY A 549 11.93 7.33 15.94
N ARG A 550 12.35 6.35 16.75
CA ARG A 550 11.43 5.42 17.42
C ARG A 550 10.53 6.10 18.47
N ALA A 551 11.07 7.06 19.22
CA ALA A 551 10.29 7.80 20.21
C ALA A 551 9.09 8.54 19.58
N TRP A 552 9.24 9.06 18.35
CA TRP A 552 8.15 9.72 17.61
C TRP A 552 7.02 8.75 17.23
N TYR A 553 7.35 7.51 16.97
CA TYR A 553 6.38 6.44 16.76
C TYR A 553 5.66 6.06 18.05
N GLU A 554 6.41 5.81 19.13
CA GLU A 554 5.86 5.41 20.43
C GLU A 554 4.90 6.48 21.00
N ASP A 555 5.17 7.75 20.74
CA ASP A 555 4.31 8.87 21.14
C ASP A 555 3.01 9.00 20.30
N GLY A 556 2.77 8.12 19.33
CA GLY A 556 1.58 8.13 18.47
C GLY A 556 0.87 6.78 18.34
N LYS A 557 1.13 5.81 19.25
CA LYS A 557 0.43 4.52 19.28
C LYS A 557 -0.15 4.20 20.64
N MET A 558 -0.93 3.13 20.75
CA MET A 558 -1.54 2.68 22.00
C MET A 558 -2.24 3.84 22.73
N PHE A 559 -1.98 4.04 24.01
CA PHE A 559 -2.55 5.13 24.84
C PHE A 559 -2.08 6.54 24.45
N ASN A 560 -1.23 6.68 23.43
CA ASN A 560 -0.78 7.96 22.87
C ASN A 560 -1.40 8.26 21.49
N LYS A 561 -2.29 7.40 20.99
CA LYS A 561 -2.84 7.49 19.63
C LYS A 561 -3.51 8.83 19.30
N ILE A 562 -4.15 9.47 20.26
CA ILE A 562 -4.79 10.80 20.08
C ILE A 562 -3.77 11.86 19.64
N ASN A 563 -2.49 11.75 20.01
CA ASN A 563 -1.45 12.66 19.55
C ASN A 563 -1.33 12.69 18.02
N THR A 564 -1.52 11.56 17.34
CA THR A 564 -1.54 11.48 15.88
C THR A 564 -2.59 12.42 15.28
N PHE A 565 -3.79 12.39 15.83
CA PHE A 565 -4.94 13.17 15.34
C PHE A 565 -4.77 14.66 15.65
N THR A 566 -4.34 14.97 16.86
CA THR A 566 -4.11 16.37 17.27
C THR A 566 -2.96 17.02 16.54
N ASP A 567 -1.85 16.29 16.27
CA ASP A 567 -0.74 16.78 15.44
C ASP A 567 -1.24 17.16 14.04
N PHE A 568 -2.08 16.31 13.42
CA PHE A 568 -2.62 16.58 12.09
C PHE A 568 -3.48 17.82 12.04
N ILE A 569 -4.36 18.02 13.06
CA ILE A 569 -5.20 19.21 13.20
C ILE A 569 -4.33 20.45 13.44
N ASP A 570 -3.34 20.37 14.31
CA ASP A 570 -2.45 21.49 14.62
C ASP A 570 -1.58 21.87 13.42
N VAL A 571 -1.17 20.90 12.58
CA VAL A 571 -0.49 21.15 11.30
C VAL A 571 -1.42 21.91 10.36
N THR A 572 -2.69 21.55 10.26
CA THR A 572 -3.68 22.30 9.47
C THR A 572 -3.75 23.75 9.90
N ASP A 573 -3.92 24.00 11.22
CA ASP A 573 -3.97 25.35 11.78
C ASP A 573 -2.70 26.16 11.49
N GLY A 574 -1.55 25.56 11.72
CA GLY A 574 -0.25 26.22 11.49
C GLY A 574 0.01 26.54 10.02
N LEU A 575 -0.43 25.68 9.08
CA LEU A 575 -0.31 25.96 7.65
C LEU A 575 -1.19 27.11 7.20
N VAL A 576 -2.43 27.18 7.71
CA VAL A 576 -3.37 28.27 7.44
C VAL A 576 -2.85 29.59 8.09
N GLU A 577 -2.40 29.54 9.34
CA GLU A 577 -1.85 30.70 10.04
C GLU A 577 -0.59 31.26 9.33
N GLN A 578 0.28 30.37 8.81
CA GLN A 578 1.45 30.74 8.04
C GLN A 578 1.16 31.08 6.58
N GLN A 579 -0.13 31.15 6.20
CA GLN A 579 -0.59 31.54 4.85
C GLN A 579 -0.15 30.61 3.72
N TYR A 580 0.03 29.30 4.00
CA TYR A 580 0.23 28.30 2.96
C TYR A 580 -1.11 27.85 2.32
N GLY A 581 -2.24 28.02 2.99
CA GLY A 581 -3.53 27.64 2.49
C GLY A 581 -4.68 28.50 3.01
N ALA A 582 -5.77 28.56 2.24
CA ALA A 582 -7.01 29.24 2.62
C ALA A 582 -7.78 28.38 3.63
N LYS A 583 -8.27 29.02 4.71
CA LYS A 583 -9.03 28.34 5.77
C LYS A 583 -10.27 27.59 5.26
N ASP A 584 -10.92 28.12 4.24
CA ASP A 584 -12.14 27.57 3.63
C ASP A 584 -11.88 26.61 2.45
N LYS A 585 -10.59 26.33 2.13
CA LYS A 585 -10.18 25.47 1.01
C LYS A 585 -9.14 24.44 1.47
N VAL A 586 -9.33 23.86 2.64
CA VAL A 586 -8.47 22.78 3.14
C VAL A 586 -9.07 21.43 2.74
N PHE A 587 -8.29 20.62 2.03
CA PHE A 587 -8.62 19.27 1.61
C PHE A 587 -7.65 18.30 2.27
N ILE A 588 -8.17 17.18 2.74
CA ILE A 588 -7.37 16.14 3.39
C ILE A 588 -7.64 14.76 2.81
N ALA A 589 -6.61 13.92 2.79
CA ALA A 589 -6.76 12.54 2.34
C ALA A 589 -5.92 11.58 3.18
N GLY A 590 -6.41 10.35 3.31
CA GLY A 590 -5.70 9.27 3.96
C GLY A 590 -6.34 7.91 3.69
N GLY A 591 -5.54 6.86 3.70
CA GLY A 591 -6.00 5.49 3.42
C GLY A 591 -5.65 4.52 4.55
N SER A 592 -6.47 3.46 4.72
CA SER A 592 -6.25 2.42 5.74
C SER A 592 -6.21 3.03 7.16
N ALA A 593 -5.13 2.88 7.91
CA ALA A 593 -4.92 3.60 9.17
C ALA A 593 -4.88 5.15 8.99
N GLY A 594 -4.48 5.66 7.80
CA GLY A 594 -4.68 7.06 7.43
C GLY A 594 -6.17 7.41 7.22
N GLY A 595 -7.01 6.44 6.90
CA GLY A 595 -8.47 6.58 6.90
C GLY A 595 -9.06 6.66 8.32
N LEU A 596 -8.49 5.94 9.29
CA LEU A 596 -8.76 6.16 10.71
C LEU A 596 -8.46 7.61 11.10
N LEU A 597 -7.29 8.12 10.69
CA LEU A 597 -6.92 9.53 10.90
C LEU A 597 -8.00 10.47 10.33
N MET A 598 -8.46 10.23 9.09
CA MET A 598 -9.52 11.06 8.48
C MET A 598 -10.81 11.02 9.31
N GLY A 599 -11.27 9.83 9.69
CA GLY A 599 -12.48 9.68 10.50
C GLY A 599 -12.38 10.33 11.87
N ALA A 600 -11.24 10.21 12.55
CA ALA A 600 -11.01 10.81 13.86
C ALA A 600 -10.99 12.36 13.77
N VAL A 601 -10.27 12.94 12.81
CA VAL A 601 -10.14 14.42 12.73
C VAL A 601 -11.43 15.09 12.32
N ILE A 602 -12.30 14.45 11.50
CA ILE A 602 -13.62 15.03 11.18
C ILE A 602 -14.62 14.92 12.31
N ASN A 603 -14.46 13.98 13.23
CA ASN A 603 -15.23 13.95 14.48
C ASN A 603 -14.74 15.04 15.45
N MET A 604 -13.44 15.34 15.50
CA MET A 604 -12.81 16.28 16.44
C MET A 604 -12.85 17.74 16.00
N ALA A 605 -12.75 18.02 14.69
CA ALA A 605 -12.61 19.37 14.14
C ALA A 605 -13.19 19.46 12.70
N PRO A 606 -14.48 19.13 12.51
CA PRO A 606 -15.09 19.06 11.18
C PRO A 606 -15.09 20.38 10.42
N GLU A 607 -15.13 21.50 11.11
CA GLU A 607 -15.20 22.86 10.56
C GLU A 607 -13.91 23.32 9.87
N LYS A 608 -12.83 22.57 10.01
CA LYS A 608 -11.52 22.92 9.44
C LYS A 608 -11.36 22.45 7.99
N TYR A 609 -12.20 21.53 7.54
CA TYR A 609 -12.01 20.84 6.27
C TYR A 609 -13.15 21.12 5.29
N ARG A 610 -12.81 21.52 4.08
CA ARG A 610 -13.75 21.71 2.97
C ARG A 610 -14.14 20.37 2.36
N GLY A 611 -13.18 19.48 2.19
CA GLY A 611 -13.37 18.15 1.60
C GLY A 611 -12.39 17.13 2.14
N VAL A 612 -12.85 15.90 2.25
CA VAL A 612 -12.10 14.77 2.83
C VAL A 612 -12.20 13.55 1.91
N ALA A 613 -11.09 12.90 1.63
CA ALA A 613 -11.06 11.60 0.97
C ALA A 613 -10.55 10.54 1.94
N ALA A 614 -11.40 9.57 2.26
CA ALA A 614 -11.06 8.44 3.12
C ALA A 614 -11.04 7.15 2.31
N HIS A 615 -9.85 6.60 2.05
CA HIS A 615 -9.67 5.40 1.24
C HIS A 615 -9.49 4.17 2.12
N VAL A 616 -10.29 3.12 1.86
CA VAL A 616 -10.26 1.85 2.61
C VAL A 616 -10.08 2.06 4.12
N PRO A 617 -10.91 2.96 4.75
CA PRO A 617 -10.62 3.52 6.05
C PRO A 617 -10.91 2.53 7.19
N PHE A 618 -9.97 2.38 8.13
CA PHE A 618 -10.11 1.63 9.37
C PHE A 618 -10.89 2.46 10.39
N VAL A 619 -12.20 2.33 10.44
CA VAL A 619 -13.09 3.25 11.18
C VAL A 619 -13.93 2.61 12.28
N ASP A 620 -14.11 1.29 12.28
CA ASP A 620 -14.84 0.56 13.34
C ASP A 620 -13.86 -0.16 14.27
N VAL A 621 -12.98 0.63 14.90
CA VAL A 621 -11.79 0.18 15.59
C VAL A 621 -12.12 -0.83 16.71
N VAL A 622 -13.11 -0.52 17.56
CA VAL A 622 -13.45 -1.34 18.72
C VAL A 622 -14.07 -2.67 18.32
N THR A 623 -15.01 -2.66 17.36
CA THR A 623 -15.67 -3.88 16.91
C THR A 623 -14.70 -4.80 16.19
N THR A 624 -13.87 -4.27 15.31
CA THR A 624 -12.84 -5.04 14.59
C THR A 624 -11.82 -5.64 15.55
N MET A 625 -11.31 -4.84 16.49
CA MET A 625 -10.29 -5.32 17.43
C MET A 625 -10.82 -6.26 18.53
N LEU A 626 -12.14 -6.40 18.68
CA LEU A 626 -12.77 -7.42 19.55
C LEU A 626 -12.96 -8.77 18.86
N ASP A 627 -12.83 -8.86 17.55
CA ASP A 627 -13.11 -10.07 16.78
C ASP A 627 -11.84 -10.63 16.11
N GLU A 628 -11.23 -11.62 16.74
CA GLU A 628 -10.00 -12.28 16.27
C GLU A 628 -10.19 -13.05 14.95
N SER A 629 -11.44 -13.26 14.49
CA SER A 629 -11.71 -13.85 13.18
C SER A 629 -11.49 -12.88 12.01
N ILE A 630 -11.45 -11.58 12.29
CA ILE A 630 -11.17 -10.54 11.29
C ILE A 630 -9.65 -10.51 11.02
N PRO A 631 -9.23 -10.49 9.73
CA PRO A 631 -7.83 -10.39 9.36
C PRO A 631 -7.11 -9.23 10.05
N LEU A 632 -5.87 -9.45 10.47
CA LEU A 632 -4.94 -8.52 11.14
C LEU A 632 -5.23 -8.25 12.62
N THR A 633 -6.41 -8.51 13.15
CA THR A 633 -6.81 -8.12 14.53
C THR A 633 -5.78 -8.52 15.57
N THR A 634 -5.37 -9.78 15.61
CA THR A 634 -4.43 -10.27 16.63
C THR A 634 -3.02 -9.68 16.51
N ASN A 635 -2.58 -9.39 15.28
CA ASN A 635 -1.26 -8.83 15.00
C ASN A 635 -1.14 -7.35 15.42
N GLU A 636 -2.27 -6.67 15.63
CA GLU A 636 -2.31 -5.21 15.82
C GLU A 636 -2.65 -4.78 17.23
N TYR A 637 -2.72 -5.72 18.19
CA TYR A 637 -2.95 -5.39 19.61
C TYR A 637 -1.88 -4.46 20.19
N ASP A 638 -0.63 -4.57 19.74
CA ASP A 638 0.47 -3.71 20.19
C ASP A 638 0.54 -2.35 19.45
N GLU A 639 -0.27 -2.16 18.41
CA GLU A 639 -0.42 -0.86 17.73
C GLU A 639 -1.60 -0.06 18.32
N TRP A 640 -2.76 -0.72 18.45
CA TRP A 640 -4.02 -0.06 18.83
C TRP A 640 -4.40 -0.26 20.30
N GLY A 641 -4.01 -1.37 20.89
CA GLY A 641 -4.48 -1.89 22.17
C GLY A 641 -5.37 -3.11 21.99
N ASN A 642 -5.42 -3.96 23.03
CA ASN A 642 -6.34 -5.09 23.07
C ASN A 642 -7.60 -4.71 23.88
N PRO A 643 -8.79 -4.54 23.23
CA PRO A 643 -10.01 -4.09 23.89
C PRO A 643 -10.63 -5.14 24.83
N ASN A 644 -10.09 -6.37 24.89
CA ASN A 644 -10.40 -7.33 25.97
C ASN A 644 -9.87 -6.82 27.33
N ASN A 645 -8.94 -5.86 27.32
CA ASN A 645 -8.52 -5.12 28.51
C ASN A 645 -9.34 -3.82 28.60
N LYS A 646 -9.94 -3.57 29.77
CA LYS A 646 -10.86 -2.44 29.96
C LYS A 646 -10.22 -1.08 29.61
N ASP A 647 -8.99 -0.83 30.04
CA ASP A 647 -8.31 0.45 29.80
C ASP A 647 -8.06 0.68 28.32
N SER A 648 -7.66 -0.36 27.58
CA SER A 648 -7.52 -0.30 26.12
C SER A 648 -8.88 -0.07 25.44
N TYR A 649 -9.92 -0.78 25.89
CA TYR A 649 -11.28 -0.61 25.37
C TYR A 649 -11.76 0.84 25.54
N ASP A 650 -11.68 1.39 26.76
CA ASP A 650 -12.12 2.75 27.03
C ASP A 650 -11.35 3.79 26.21
N TYR A 651 -10.04 3.58 26.05
CA TYR A 651 -9.21 4.48 25.26
C TYR A 651 -9.53 4.39 23.76
N MET A 652 -9.62 3.19 23.20
CA MET A 652 -9.98 2.98 21.79
C MET A 652 -11.36 3.52 21.47
N LEU A 653 -12.33 3.29 22.36
CA LEU A 653 -13.70 3.82 22.23
C LEU A 653 -13.70 5.35 22.16
N SER A 654 -12.79 6.02 22.87
CA SER A 654 -12.72 7.49 22.91
C SER A 654 -12.37 8.15 21.58
N TYR A 655 -11.77 7.40 20.64
CA TYR A 655 -11.37 7.91 19.33
C TYR A 655 -11.90 7.13 18.13
N SER A 656 -12.49 5.95 18.32
CA SER A 656 -13.01 5.11 17.23
C SER A 656 -13.98 5.90 16.35
N PRO A 657 -13.68 6.14 15.08
CA PRO A 657 -14.49 7.03 14.24
C PRO A 657 -15.95 6.63 14.17
N TYR A 658 -16.25 5.35 14.04
CA TYR A 658 -17.61 4.83 13.99
C TYR A 658 -18.38 5.09 15.28
N ASP A 659 -17.74 4.83 16.43
CA ASP A 659 -18.36 4.99 17.75
C ASP A 659 -18.56 6.46 18.12
N GLN A 660 -17.66 7.35 17.66
CA GLN A 660 -17.69 8.78 17.96
C GLN A 660 -18.51 9.63 16.97
N VAL A 661 -19.22 9.01 16.01
CA VAL A 661 -20.16 9.75 15.16
C VAL A 661 -21.24 10.38 16.02
N SER A 662 -21.43 11.68 15.90
CA SER A 662 -22.39 12.49 16.68
C SER A 662 -23.20 13.42 15.79
N LYS A 663 -24.29 14.02 16.34
CA LYS A 663 -25.08 15.02 15.62
C LYS A 663 -24.28 16.33 15.50
N GLN A 664 -23.68 16.54 14.33
CA GLN A 664 -22.94 17.75 13.99
C GLN A 664 -22.86 17.94 12.48
N ASN A 665 -22.34 19.07 12.04
CA ASN A 665 -22.01 19.31 10.65
C ASN A 665 -20.69 18.59 10.32
N TYR A 666 -20.68 17.80 9.25
CA TYR A 666 -19.48 17.13 8.72
C TYR A 666 -19.03 17.80 7.42
N PRO A 667 -17.72 17.73 7.07
CA PRO A 667 -17.24 18.22 5.77
C PRO A 667 -17.80 17.37 4.61
N ASN A 668 -17.60 17.85 3.37
CA ASN A 668 -17.85 17.00 2.21
C ASN A 668 -16.90 15.79 2.24
N LEU A 669 -17.44 14.59 2.08
CA LEU A 669 -16.70 13.35 2.28
C LEU A 669 -16.86 12.39 1.09
N LEU A 670 -15.73 11.93 0.55
CA LEU A 670 -15.63 10.83 -0.39
C LEU A 670 -14.97 9.64 0.30
N VAL A 671 -15.72 8.56 0.47
CA VAL A 671 -15.24 7.30 1.04
C VAL A 671 -15.08 6.29 -0.07
N THR A 672 -13.95 5.57 -0.12
CA THR A 672 -13.75 4.50 -1.11
C THR A 672 -13.31 3.20 -0.45
N THR A 673 -13.74 2.07 -0.99
CA THR A 673 -13.32 0.74 -0.54
C THR A 673 -13.24 -0.26 -1.69
N GLY A 674 -12.75 -1.47 -1.40
CA GLY A 674 -12.79 -2.63 -2.29
C GLY A 674 -13.61 -3.76 -1.66
N LEU A 675 -14.50 -4.40 -2.42
CA LEU A 675 -15.32 -5.51 -1.93
C LEU A 675 -14.45 -6.64 -1.38
N HIS A 676 -13.33 -6.91 -2.05
CA HIS A 676 -12.40 -7.99 -1.70
C HIS A 676 -11.27 -7.56 -0.76
N ASP A 677 -11.44 -6.43 -0.06
CA ASP A 677 -10.42 -5.96 0.89
C ASP A 677 -10.11 -7.03 1.94
N SER A 678 -8.81 -7.33 2.10
CA SER A 678 -8.28 -8.34 3.01
C SER A 678 -7.57 -7.75 4.24
N GLN A 679 -7.55 -6.43 4.38
CA GLN A 679 -6.91 -5.71 5.48
C GLN A 679 -7.90 -4.89 6.29
N VAL A 680 -8.72 -4.07 5.63
CA VAL A 680 -9.85 -3.35 6.21
C VAL A 680 -11.11 -3.80 5.50
N GLN A 681 -11.97 -4.52 6.18
CA GLN A 681 -13.13 -5.15 5.56
C GLN A 681 -14.10 -4.10 4.98
N TYR A 682 -14.69 -4.37 3.82
CA TYR A 682 -15.59 -3.45 3.09
C TYR A 682 -16.74 -2.93 3.95
N PHE A 683 -17.17 -3.71 4.93
CA PHE A 683 -18.31 -3.35 5.78
C PHE A 683 -17.99 -2.25 6.80
N GLU A 684 -16.73 -2.05 7.18
CA GLU A 684 -16.36 -0.95 8.09
C GLU A 684 -16.71 0.43 7.51
N PRO A 685 -16.20 0.83 6.33
CA PRO A 685 -16.60 2.09 5.72
C PRO A 685 -18.08 2.12 5.33
N MET A 686 -18.70 1.00 4.93
CA MET A 686 -20.12 0.92 4.60
C MET A 686 -21.01 1.27 5.81
N LYS A 687 -20.73 0.67 6.97
CA LYS A 687 -21.40 0.98 8.24
C LYS A 687 -21.19 2.43 8.65
N TRP A 688 -19.96 2.91 8.52
CA TRP A 688 -19.60 4.27 8.89
C TRP A 688 -20.34 5.32 8.06
N VAL A 689 -20.44 5.14 6.75
CA VAL A 689 -21.21 6.00 5.86
C VAL A 689 -22.69 5.99 6.21
N ALA A 690 -23.28 4.82 6.48
CA ALA A 690 -24.69 4.71 6.90
C ALA A 690 -24.95 5.49 8.20
N LYS A 691 -24.08 5.36 9.20
CA LYS A 691 -24.19 6.07 10.47
C LYS A 691 -23.97 7.59 10.31
N LEU A 692 -22.97 8.01 9.55
CA LEU A 692 -22.75 9.42 9.24
C LEU A 692 -23.98 10.06 8.58
N ARG A 693 -24.60 9.38 7.62
CA ARG A 693 -25.78 9.88 6.90
C ARG A 693 -26.96 10.09 7.81
N GLU A 694 -27.10 9.29 8.86
CA GLU A 694 -28.13 9.45 9.88
C GLU A 694 -27.87 10.64 10.82
N TYR A 695 -26.59 10.85 11.18
CA TYR A 695 -26.23 11.78 12.24
C TYR A 695 -25.83 13.19 11.75
N LYS A 696 -25.37 13.32 10.48
CA LYS A 696 -24.99 14.63 9.93
C LYS A 696 -26.18 15.60 9.92
N THR A 697 -25.90 16.88 10.20
CA THR A 697 -26.92 17.96 10.30
C THR A 697 -26.75 19.03 9.21
N ASP A 698 -25.88 18.79 8.25
CA ASP A 698 -25.50 19.63 7.11
C ASP A 698 -25.99 19.04 5.78
N ASP A 699 -25.85 19.81 4.69
CA ASP A 699 -26.17 19.40 3.31
C ASP A 699 -24.91 19.03 2.51
N ASN A 700 -23.75 18.90 3.16
CA ASN A 700 -22.50 18.54 2.49
C ASN A 700 -22.58 17.14 1.87
N LYS A 701 -21.86 16.94 0.76
CA LYS A 701 -21.82 15.66 0.04
C LYS A 701 -21.22 14.57 0.92
N LEU A 702 -21.91 13.43 1.02
CA LEU A 702 -21.39 12.18 1.60
C LEU A 702 -21.54 11.08 0.56
N LEU A 703 -20.42 10.70 -0.05
CA LEU A 703 -20.34 9.79 -1.19
C LEU A 703 -19.55 8.54 -0.82
N PHE A 704 -20.07 7.37 -1.22
CA PHE A 704 -19.39 6.11 -1.02
C PHE A 704 -19.16 5.41 -2.36
N HIS A 705 -17.95 4.90 -2.56
CA HIS A 705 -17.57 4.14 -3.75
C HIS A 705 -16.93 2.81 -3.38
N THR A 706 -17.53 1.72 -3.84
CA THR A 706 -16.96 0.38 -3.72
C THR A 706 -16.47 -0.12 -5.06
N ASN A 707 -15.18 -0.47 -5.15
CA ASN A 707 -14.68 -1.24 -6.28
C ASN A 707 -15.05 -2.71 -6.08
N MET A 708 -15.98 -3.21 -6.89
CA MET A 708 -16.56 -4.56 -6.75
C MET A 708 -15.58 -5.68 -7.16
N GLU A 709 -14.46 -5.34 -7.85
CA GLU A 709 -13.48 -6.31 -8.37
C GLU A 709 -12.13 -6.26 -7.65
N ALA A 710 -11.92 -5.34 -6.71
CA ALA A 710 -10.62 -5.10 -6.11
C ALA A 710 -10.62 -5.26 -4.59
N GLY A 711 -9.41 -5.46 -4.03
CA GLY A 711 -9.15 -5.46 -2.60
C GLY A 711 -8.51 -4.14 -2.13
N HIS A 712 -7.74 -4.21 -1.04
CA HIS A 712 -7.13 -3.06 -0.33
C HIS A 712 -6.27 -2.14 -1.21
N GLY A 713 -5.62 -2.69 -2.22
CA GLY A 713 -4.76 -1.93 -3.13
C GLY A 713 -5.51 -1.19 -4.25
N GLY A 714 -6.85 -1.28 -4.31
CA GLY A 714 -7.65 -0.76 -5.41
C GLY A 714 -7.49 -1.55 -6.72
N ALA A 715 -7.87 -0.96 -7.84
CA ALA A 715 -7.80 -1.60 -9.16
C ALA A 715 -6.37 -2.04 -9.51
N SER A 716 -6.24 -3.22 -10.11
CA SER A 716 -4.97 -3.68 -10.69
C SER A 716 -4.71 -3.01 -12.04
N GLY A 717 -3.43 -2.93 -12.44
CA GLY A 717 -3.03 -2.23 -13.66
C GLY A 717 -2.62 -0.77 -13.43
N ARG A 718 -1.67 -0.29 -14.27
CA ARG A 718 -1.04 1.03 -14.08
C ARG A 718 -1.92 2.21 -14.47
N PHE A 719 -2.85 2.03 -15.41
CA PHE A 719 -3.76 3.09 -15.86
C PHE A 719 -5.08 3.06 -15.07
N ARG A 720 -5.67 1.88 -14.83
CA ARG A 720 -6.96 1.74 -14.15
C ARG A 720 -6.99 2.43 -12.79
N ARG A 721 -5.91 2.34 -12.00
CA ARG A 721 -5.79 2.99 -10.69
C ARG A 721 -5.85 4.52 -10.75
N LEU A 722 -5.45 5.13 -11.87
CA LEU A 722 -5.48 6.59 -12.04
C LEU A 722 -6.90 7.15 -12.09
N LYS A 723 -7.90 6.36 -12.45
CA LYS A 723 -9.31 6.77 -12.44
C LYS A 723 -9.80 7.10 -11.03
N GLN A 724 -9.35 6.33 -10.03
CA GLN A 724 -9.69 6.62 -8.63
C GLN A 724 -9.05 7.93 -8.15
N THR A 725 -7.81 8.19 -8.54
CA THR A 725 -7.14 9.48 -8.25
C THR A 725 -7.83 10.64 -8.97
N ALA A 726 -8.26 10.44 -10.21
CA ALA A 726 -9.00 11.45 -10.97
C ALA A 726 -10.36 11.78 -10.32
N LEU A 727 -11.06 10.76 -9.80
CA LEU A 727 -12.31 10.93 -9.04
C LEU A 727 -12.08 11.79 -7.78
N GLU A 728 -11.05 11.47 -6.98
CA GLU A 728 -10.69 12.23 -5.78
C GLU A 728 -10.39 13.70 -6.10
N TYR A 729 -9.55 13.95 -7.10
CA TYR A 729 -9.16 15.31 -7.45
C TYR A 729 -10.32 16.09 -8.06
N ALA A 730 -11.14 15.48 -8.89
CA ALA A 730 -12.35 16.09 -9.44
C ALA A 730 -13.35 16.45 -8.32
N PHE A 731 -13.53 15.58 -7.33
CA PHE A 731 -14.35 15.85 -6.16
C PHE A 731 -13.86 17.09 -5.40
N PHE A 732 -12.56 17.21 -5.15
CA PHE A 732 -12.02 18.39 -4.45
C PHE A 732 -12.11 19.67 -5.28
N MET A 733 -11.85 19.61 -6.57
CA MET A 733 -11.92 20.75 -7.48
C MET A 733 -13.37 21.26 -7.64
N ASP A 734 -14.35 20.36 -7.74
CA ASP A 734 -15.77 20.68 -7.78
C ASP A 734 -16.21 21.50 -6.55
N LEU A 735 -15.72 21.16 -5.35
CA LEU A 735 -16.05 21.86 -4.11
C LEU A 735 -15.58 23.34 -4.05
N ILE A 736 -14.70 23.74 -4.95
CA ILE A 736 -14.21 25.13 -5.06
C ILE A 736 -14.45 25.72 -6.45
N GLY A 737 -15.28 25.07 -7.28
CA GLY A 737 -15.69 25.57 -8.58
C GLY A 737 -14.60 25.56 -9.66
N LEU A 738 -13.58 24.70 -9.53
CA LEU A 738 -12.57 24.46 -10.55
C LEU A 738 -13.05 23.33 -11.48
N ASN A 739 -13.52 23.69 -12.67
CA ASN A 739 -14.12 22.74 -13.61
C ASN A 739 -13.21 22.39 -14.81
N ASP A 740 -11.98 22.96 -14.86
CA ASP A 740 -11.03 22.81 -15.95
C ASP A 740 -9.76 22.08 -15.51
#